data_eab6cda4d16ac33208d9355a99fbe4f2
#
_entry.id   eab6cda4d16ac33208d9355a99fbe4f2
#
_cell.length_a   1.000
_cell.length_b   1.000
_cell.length_c   1.000
_cell.angle_alpha   90.00
_cell.angle_beta   90.00
_cell.angle_gamma   90.00
#
_symmetry.space_group_name_H-M   'P 1'
#
loop_
_entity.id
_entity.type
_entity.pdbx_description
1 polymer ?
#
loop_
_entity_poly.entity_id
_entity_poly.type
_entity_poly.pdbx_seq_one_letter_code
_entity_poly.pdbx_strand_id
1 'polypeptide(L)'
;MRNKIAVAIIIITTLIPTVETCLAKQLPFSKPIDFISGKTYGGNKKVWDVEFDDEGRLFVAASEKLCIWDGMDWTSIDFGNCLRDLYFDKETRRLYASGDNIFGYWYTDDYGQLQFVRLYSNLDNRNYLNFWRIVPVNDILYVQTHNDLYAYNLKENRLEGIIDSGIIGYIFPGDNNIFAQIDGVLYSFIDKTKTPTGIVDKDRIVEVRRDGQDIIYVTEYGGVKRYHDGQVAEEFPGLNKVIGPQRIFSAKIRTDKSYLLGTVMDGLYIASPTGEILEHFNESNGLECTTILCVEENYNGDCWFGLDEGLAHFNPNGAEAAFISQEQNIGDVYDYALWNNTLYLGTNKGLYRIDEDKKAHLVTGTSGIVWNIVNCKDFLAVEIDENLYVIYPDNTYDNILSGIYHLTKWAYSDNLVMCSDSKGIILLEKRNGRLEIRNRLGNCDGYCQAPLKNDNLGNIWVDGLLGGVQRLTLDKGKQNVIKDKFYPIGDKKRLVKSHYVDNRIVFSQGQDCYTYSIDADSIILSKYYSDISHCFETDVFSLAQKDNLYFNYCNDNVGIVERQGDTLKLVSGTFSKAKAYDFSQNYSHFSALNDSLMAIGCNNGLALFNVNVRRHNMSEFFGIRQCSYVVDGTLNYAKTSDNQNIILPYNSQEIKLQLAGMSHKRTVYYSIDNSPETLIRVHSYIQLPHLSKGVHRISFTDNSGKVLMDTDIEILGHWTNSWWFFLAVLSALAGLIYVIDLILKRRSLALEKKYKEEQDEFMERERIKYENEKLTMELREKNAKLSAMAINDTTVNNMLKEIEQAINEAIGDSSEIKTSMKPVKRIIDKHFRENGSWKAFELYFNGVYDGFIDRLKQKYPHLTQNDIKICSYIRMGMSSKEIASLMNIEVISAQSARYRLRKNMGLSQEDSLSDIISKI
;
A
#
# COMPACT_ATOMS: atom_id res chain seq x y z
N MET A 1 23.60 7.65 -65.94
CA MET A 1 22.43 7.81 -65.03
C MET A 1 22.62 7.16 -63.64
N ARG A 2 23.25 6.01 -63.51
CA ARG A 2 23.47 5.34 -62.21
C ARG A 2 24.33 6.14 -61.20
N ASN A 3 25.35 6.85 -61.65
CA ASN A 3 26.25 7.62 -60.78
C ASN A 3 25.65 8.97 -60.28
N LYS A 4 24.61 9.50 -60.95
CA LYS A 4 23.93 10.73 -60.47
C LYS A 4 22.86 10.42 -59.42
N ILE A 5 22.32 9.20 -59.41
CA ILE A 5 21.37 8.75 -58.40
C ILE A 5 22.08 8.37 -57.09
N ALA A 6 23.28 7.78 -57.19
CA ALA A 6 24.10 7.46 -56.02
C ALA A 6 24.60 8.71 -55.26
N VAL A 7 24.98 9.76 -56.01
CA VAL A 7 25.39 11.05 -55.40
C VAL A 7 24.19 11.80 -54.79
N ALA A 8 23.00 11.69 -55.39
CA ALA A 8 21.77 12.29 -54.83
C ALA A 8 21.31 11.54 -53.56
N ILE A 9 21.48 10.22 -53.49
CA ILE A 9 21.16 9.43 -52.28
C ILE A 9 22.15 9.68 -51.15
N ILE A 10 23.46 9.86 -51.49
CA ILE A 10 24.48 10.22 -50.49
C ILE A 10 24.30 11.66 -49.97
N ILE A 11 23.83 12.61 -50.83
CA ILE A 11 23.53 13.99 -50.40
C ILE A 11 22.25 14.04 -49.57
N ILE A 12 21.28 13.16 -49.83
CA ILE A 12 20.04 13.09 -49.02
C ILE A 12 20.30 12.37 -47.69
N THR A 13 21.20 11.38 -47.61
CA THR A 13 21.55 10.71 -46.38
C THR A 13 22.56 11.49 -45.52
N THR A 14 23.26 12.48 -46.04
CA THR A 14 24.14 13.37 -45.26
C THR A 14 23.45 14.70 -44.87
N LEU A 15 22.22 14.96 -45.35
CA LEU A 15 21.45 16.16 -45.02
C LEU A 15 20.30 15.88 -44.01
N ILE A 16 20.17 14.62 -43.54
CA ILE A 16 19.12 14.25 -42.57
C ILE A 16 19.61 14.16 -41.09
N PRO A 17 20.88 14.28 -40.72
CA PRO A 17 21.23 14.36 -39.32
C PRO A 17 21.64 15.75 -38.83
N THR A 18 21.32 16.82 -39.51
CA THR A 18 21.65 18.18 -39.03
C THR A 18 20.44 19.10 -38.83
N VAL A 19 19.25 18.52 -38.78
CA VAL A 19 18.06 19.23 -38.35
C VAL A 19 17.55 18.48 -37.09
N GLU A 20 17.84 19.09 -35.98
CA GLU A 20 17.38 18.82 -34.61
C GLU A 20 18.43 18.47 -33.57
N THR A 21 19.61 19.02 -33.67
CA THR A 21 20.29 19.47 -32.46
C THR A 21 20.19 21.00 -32.39
N CYS A 22 19.02 21.53 -32.62
CA CYS A 22 18.60 22.74 -31.91
C CYS A 22 18.51 22.24 -30.45
N LEU A 23 19.49 22.58 -29.64
CA LEU A 23 19.46 22.42 -28.21
C LEU A 23 18.10 22.92 -27.72
N ALA A 24 17.13 22.03 -27.57
CA ALA A 24 15.96 22.31 -26.80
C ALA A 24 16.52 22.62 -25.42
N LYS A 25 16.48 23.90 -25.05
CA LYS A 25 16.92 24.39 -23.76
C LYS A 25 16.28 23.47 -22.73
N GLN A 26 17.09 22.71 -21.99
CA GLN A 26 16.56 21.71 -21.07
C GLN A 26 15.81 22.47 -19.99
N LEU A 27 14.52 22.22 -19.87
CA LEU A 27 13.71 22.87 -18.84
C LEU A 27 14.22 22.47 -17.46
N PRO A 28 14.14 23.35 -16.46
CA PRO A 28 14.77 23.17 -15.16
C PRO A 28 14.03 22.19 -14.25
N PHE A 29 13.57 21.06 -14.79
CA PHE A 29 12.79 20.09 -14.06
C PHE A 29 13.61 18.84 -13.72
N SER A 30 13.40 18.31 -12.51
CA SER A 30 13.95 17.05 -12.04
C SER A 30 12.81 16.09 -11.76
N LYS A 31 13.08 14.80 -11.88
CA LYS A 31 12.11 13.80 -11.46
C LYS A 31 12.10 13.70 -9.93
N PRO A 32 10.95 13.44 -9.31
CA PRO A 32 10.88 13.31 -7.86
C PRO A 32 11.54 12.01 -7.39
N ILE A 33 12.07 12.04 -6.18
CA ILE A 33 12.47 10.86 -5.44
C ILE A 33 11.59 10.74 -4.21
N ASP A 34 11.02 9.56 -3.96
CA ASP A 34 10.16 9.29 -2.82
C ASP A 34 11.00 8.76 -1.66
N PHE A 35 10.88 9.38 -0.50
CA PHE A 35 11.50 8.89 0.72
C PHE A 35 10.48 8.10 1.56
N ILE A 36 10.89 6.93 2.05
CA ILE A 36 10.08 6.03 2.85
C ILE A 36 10.76 5.78 4.19
N SER A 37 10.13 6.23 5.25
CA SER A 37 10.68 6.12 6.61
C SER A 37 10.58 4.70 7.16
N GLY A 38 11.45 4.33 8.11
CA GLY A 38 11.42 3.05 8.81
C GLY A 38 10.08 2.73 9.47
N LYS A 39 9.34 3.75 9.91
CA LYS A 39 7.99 3.58 10.47
C LYS A 39 6.99 3.06 9.42
N THR A 40 7.15 3.45 8.17
CA THR A 40 6.26 3.06 7.08
C THR A 40 6.40 1.58 6.75
N TYR A 41 7.64 1.07 6.67
CA TYR A 41 7.87 -0.35 6.35
C TYR A 41 7.99 -1.25 7.59
N GLY A 42 7.85 -0.70 8.81
CA GLY A 42 7.85 -1.47 10.05
C GLY A 42 9.21 -2.05 10.45
N GLY A 43 10.30 -1.50 9.89
CA GLY A 43 11.68 -1.92 10.13
C GLY A 43 12.51 -0.88 10.87
N ASN A 44 13.79 -1.19 11.06
CA ASN A 44 14.78 -0.25 11.56
C ASN A 44 15.08 0.80 10.48
N LYS A 45 15.70 1.91 10.88
CA LYS A 45 16.01 2.99 9.95
C LYS A 45 17.04 2.59 8.90
N LYS A 46 18.09 1.85 9.31
CA LYS A 46 19.21 1.46 8.44
C LYS A 46 18.81 0.30 7.53
N VAL A 47 18.90 0.53 6.23
CA VAL A 47 18.63 -0.45 5.18
C VAL A 47 19.94 -0.86 4.54
N TRP A 48 20.33 -2.13 4.75
CA TRP A 48 21.60 -2.65 4.25
C TRP A 48 21.53 -3.12 2.82
N ASP A 49 20.38 -3.70 2.44
CA ASP A 49 20.18 -4.21 1.09
C ASP A 49 18.70 -4.25 0.69
N VAL A 50 18.46 -4.27 -0.61
CA VAL A 50 17.12 -4.41 -1.20
C VAL A 50 17.19 -5.36 -2.38
N GLU A 51 16.17 -6.22 -2.54
CA GLU A 51 16.13 -7.23 -3.59
C GLU A 51 14.69 -7.43 -4.07
N PHE A 52 14.53 -7.92 -5.30
CA PHE A 52 13.23 -8.21 -5.90
C PHE A 52 13.09 -9.67 -6.28
N ASP A 53 11.90 -10.22 -6.07
CA ASP A 53 11.57 -11.52 -6.66
C ASP A 53 10.94 -11.38 -8.06
N ASP A 54 10.63 -12.52 -8.65
CA ASP A 54 9.99 -12.63 -9.96
C ASP A 54 8.49 -12.24 -9.95
N GLU A 55 7.88 -12.08 -8.78
CA GLU A 55 6.51 -11.58 -8.60
C GLU A 55 6.46 -10.06 -8.39
N GLY A 56 7.63 -9.42 -8.27
CA GLY A 56 7.77 -7.98 -8.04
C GLY A 56 7.61 -7.55 -6.59
N ARG A 57 7.73 -8.49 -5.62
CA ARG A 57 7.88 -8.11 -4.21
C ARG A 57 9.24 -7.47 -4.00
N LEU A 58 9.25 -6.40 -3.23
CA LEU A 58 10.48 -5.81 -2.74
C LEU A 58 10.80 -6.37 -1.35
N PHE A 59 11.99 -6.91 -1.20
CA PHE A 59 12.55 -7.34 0.06
C PHE A 59 13.59 -6.33 0.54
N VAL A 60 13.51 -5.93 1.80
CA VAL A 60 14.35 -4.89 2.39
C VAL A 60 15.04 -5.45 3.63
N ALA A 61 16.36 -5.48 3.61
CA ALA A 61 17.20 -5.84 4.76
C ALA A 61 17.30 -4.65 5.72
N ALA A 62 16.33 -4.51 6.60
CA ALA A 62 16.24 -3.40 7.56
C ALA A 62 16.85 -3.78 8.92
N SER A 63 18.17 -3.97 8.97
CA SER A 63 18.92 -4.44 10.14
C SER A 63 18.38 -5.79 10.66
N GLU A 64 17.64 -5.83 11.76
CA GLU A 64 17.17 -7.09 12.38
C GLU A 64 15.91 -7.67 11.72
N LYS A 65 15.38 -6.98 10.70
CA LYS A 65 14.13 -7.36 10.04
C LYS A 65 14.26 -7.50 8.54
N LEU A 66 13.57 -8.49 7.99
CA LEU A 66 13.21 -8.53 6.59
C LEU A 66 11.87 -7.81 6.42
N CYS A 67 11.85 -6.66 5.77
CA CYS A 67 10.62 -5.96 5.43
C CYS A 67 10.25 -6.27 3.98
N ILE A 68 8.95 -6.45 3.72
CA ILE A 68 8.45 -6.92 2.44
C ILE A 68 7.34 -5.98 1.98
N TRP A 69 7.50 -5.45 0.77
CA TRP A 69 6.49 -4.69 0.07
C TRP A 69 5.88 -5.53 -1.05
N ASP A 70 4.59 -5.77 -0.99
CA ASP A 70 3.89 -6.59 -1.97
C ASP A 70 3.25 -5.80 -3.13
N GLY A 71 3.50 -4.50 -3.16
CA GLY A 71 2.92 -3.54 -4.11
C GLY A 71 1.81 -2.67 -3.49
N MET A 72 1.25 -3.07 -2.35
CA MET A 72 0.17 -2.38 -1.64
C MET A 72 0.45 -2.22 -0.15
N ASP A 73 0.90 -3.30 0.50
CA ASP A 73 1.06 -3.38 1.95
C ASP A 73 2.48 -3.76 2.36
N TRP A 74 2.94 -3.22 3.48
CA TRP A 74 4.20 -3.60 4.11
C TRP A 74 3.98 -4.69 5.15
N THR A 75 4.81 -5.71 5.13
CA THR A 75 4.92 -6.72 6.19
C THR A 75 6.36 -6.84 6.64
N SER A 76 6.60 -7.36 7.85
CA SER A 76 7.96 -7.58 8.35
C SER A 76 8.11 -8.89 9.07
N ILE A 77 9.29 -9.50 8.96
CA ILE A 77 9.68 -10.75 9.61
C ILE A 77 10.96 -10.49 10.41
N ASP A 78 10.99 -10.87 11.66
CA ASP A 78 12.20 -10.76 12.48
C ASP A 78 13.24 -11.80 12.03
N PHE A 79 14.45 -11.35 11.75
CA PHE A 79 15.57 -12.20 11.39
C PHE A 79 16.38 -12.66 12.63
N GLY A 80 16.31 -11.89 13.69
CA GLY A 80 16.96 -12.18 14.98
C GLY A 80 18.40 -11.69 15.09
N ASN A 81 19.00 -11.25 14.00
CA ASN A 81 20.32 -10.62 13.91
C ASN A 81 20.36 -9.57 12.81
N CYS A 82 21.47 -8.85 12.70
CA CYS A 82 21.63 -7.87 11.62
C CYS A 82 21.67 -8.57 10.27
N LEU A 83 20.65 -8.37 9.46
CA LEU A 83 20.55 -8.79 8.07
C LEU A 83 21.33 -7.79 7.21
N ARG A 84 22.23 -8.28 6.36
CA ARG A 84 23.16 -7.43 5.61
C ARG A 84 23.03 -7.51 4.10
N ASP A 85 22.71 -8.68 3.57
CA ASP A 85 22.67 -8.92 2.14
C ASP A 85 21.56 -9.88 1.77
N LEU A 86 20.94 -9.62 0.63
CA LEU A 86 19.87 -10.40 0.04
C LEU A 86 20.25 -10.76 -1.39
N TYR A 87 19.88 -11.94 -1.83
CA TYR A 87 20.05 -12.37 -3.21
C TYR A 87 18.92 -13.28 -3.63
N PHE A 88 18.12 -12.86 -4.60
CA PHE A 88 17.05 -13.68 -5.14
C PHE A 88 17.54 -14.53 -6.31
N ASP A 89 17.52 -15.83 -6.12
CA ASP A 89 17.81 -16.79 -7.18
C ASP A 89 16.53 -17.16 -7.92
N LYS A 90 16.45 -16.74 -9.18
CA LYS A 90 15.29 -16.93 -10.04
C LYS A 90 15.04 -18.39 -10.41
N GLU A 91 16.08 -19.23 -10.47
CA GLU A 91 15.93 -20.64 -10.85
C GLU A 91 15.31 -21.46 -9.74
N THR A 92 15.77 -21.26 -8.51
CA THR A 92 15.25 -22.01 -7.34
C THR A 92 14.12 -21.26 -6.61
N ARG A 93 13.85 -20.00 -6.97
CA ARG A 93 12.92 -19.08 -6.30
C ARG A 93 13.22 -18.94 -4.80
N ARG A 94 14.50 -18.93 -4.43
CA ARG A 94 14.96 -18.75 -3.06
C ARG A 94 15.54 -17.36 -2.88
N LEU A 95 15.17 -16.71 -1.79
CA LEU A 95 15.80 -15.47 -1.35
C LEU A 95 16.89 -15.83 -0.34
N TYR A 96 18.14 -15.88 -0.80
CA TYR A 96 19.29 -16.07 0.07
C TYR A 96 19.51 -14.82 0.91
N ALA A 97 20.00 -15.02 2.12
CA ALA A 97 20.24 -13.95 3.06
C ALA A 97 21.44 -14.23 3.95
N SER A 98 22.21 -13.20 4.20
CA SER A 98 23.35 -13.26 5.12
C SER A 98 23.33 -12.11 6.12
N GLY A 99 23.96 -12.35 7.26
CA GLY A 99 24.04 -11.35 8.33
C GLY A 99 25.00 -11.77 9.43
N ASP A 100 24.86 -11.20 10.61
CA ASP A 100 25.75 -11.44 11.71
C ASP A 100 25.56 -12.85 12.26
N ASN A 101 26.60 -13.69 12.12
CA ASN A 101 26.65 -15.10 12.55
C ASN A 101 25.60 -16.05 11.93
N ILE A 102 24.94 -15.65 10.86
CA ILE A 102 23.84 -16.43 10.28
C ILE A 102 23.78 -16.21 8.76
N PHE A 103 23.53 -17.28 8.02
CA PHE A 103 23.04 -17.22 6.66
C PHE A 103 22.09 -18.38 6.35
N GLY A 104 21.27 -18.18 5.33
CA GLY A 104 20.27 -19.13 4.89
C GLY A 104 19.47 -18.62 3.71
N TYR A 105 18.25 -19.12 3.54
CA TYR A 105 17.34 -18.62 2.52
C TYR A 105 15.88 -18.71 2.96
N TRP A 106 15.06 -17.82 2.44
CA TRP A 106 13.61 -17.94 2.44
C TRP A 106 13.11 -18.59 1.15
N TYR A 107 12.07 -19.35 1.29
CA TYR A 107 11.29 -19.85 0.17
C TYR A 107 9.80 -19.72 0.50
N THR A 108 8.98 -19.63 -0.53
CA THR A 108 7.52 -19.64 -0.37
C THR A 108 7.05 -21.08 -0.40
N ASP A 109 6.37 -21.54 0.65
CA ASP A 109 5.82 -22.89 0.72
C ASP A 109 4.53 -23.03 -0.12
N ASP A 110 3.97 -24.26 -0.19
CA ASP A 110 2.74 -24.56 -0.93
C ASP A 110 1.52 -23.74 -0.46
N TYR A 111 1.59 -23.15 0.71
CA TYR A 111 0.54 -22.34 1.32
C TYR A 111 0.75 -20.83 1.14
N GLY A 112 1.78 -20.44 0.40
CA GLY A 112 2.14 -19.04 0.15
C GLY A 112 2.86 -18.35 1.30
N GLN A 113 3.31 -19.10 2.30
CA GLN A 113 4.03 -18.55 3.45
C GLN A 113 5.54 -18.58 3.23
N LEU A 114 6.21 -17.52 3.66
CA LEU A 114 7.68 -17.48 3.63
C LEU A 114 8.25 -18.27 4.81
N GLN A 115 9.04 -19.29 4.49
CA GLN A 115 9.74 -20.14 5.44
C GLN A 115 11.24 -19.90 5.36
N PHE A 116 11.90 -19.72 6.50
CA PHE A 116 13.36 -19.55 6.56
C PHE A 116 14.07 -20.87 6.84
N VAL A 117 14.95 -21.25 5.94
CA VAL A 117 15.86 -22.38 6.12
C VAL A 117 17.24 -21.83 6.50
N ARG A 118 17.62 -22.12 7.72
CA ARG A 118 18.94 -21.75 8.25
C ARG A 118 19.98 -22.75 7.77
N LEU A 119 20.94 -22.29 6.97
CA LEU A 119 22.05 -23.11 6.50
C LEU A 119 23.23 -23.07 7.46
N TYR A 120 23.47 -21.94 8.09
CA TYR A 120 24.51 -21.73 9.08
C TYR A 120 24.03 -20.83 10.20
N SER A 121 24.41 -21.18 11.43
CA SER A 121 24.21 -20.33 12.60
C SER A 121 25.29 -20.64 13.65
N ASN A 122 25.89 -19.60 14.16
CA ASN A 122 26.90 -19.68 15.23
C ASN A 122 26.58 -18.65 16.32
N LEU A 123 25.34 -18.67 16.80
CA LEU A 123 24.83 -17.68 17.77
C LEU A 123 25.47 -17.83 19.15
N ASP A 124 25.99 -19.03 19.47
CA ASP A 124 26.54 -19.38 20.79
C ASP A 124 28.08 -19.20 20.90
N ASN A 125 28.75 -18.83 19.81
CA ASN A 125 30.22 -18.77 19.79
C ASN A 125 30.73 -17.32 19.96
N ARG A 126 31.82 -17.20 20.72
CA ARG A 126 32.51 -15.91 20.97
C ARG A 126 33.19 -15.32 19.72
N ASN A 127 33.34 -16.08 18.66
CA ASN A 127 33.85 -15.60 17.38
C ASN A 127 32.71 -15.03 16.56
N TYR A 128 32.63 -13.70 16.53
CA TYR A 128 31.62 -12.96 15.79
C TYR A 128 32.01 -12.91 14.29
N LEU A 129 31.18 -13.51 13.43
CA LEU A 129 31.37 -13.52 11.98
C LEU A 129 30.33 -12.62 11.33
N ASN A 130 30.78 -11.59 10.61
CA ASN A 130 29.90 -10.74 9.81
C ASN A 130 29.93 -11.23 8.37
N PHE A 131 28.84 -11.83 7.92
CA PHE A 131 28.68 -12.20 6.53
C PHE A 131 28.09 -11.02 5.75
N TRP A 132 28.91 -10.44 4.87
CA TRP A 132 28.60 -9.21 4.16
C TRP A 132 27.89 -9.41 2.83
N ARG A 133 28.22 -10.50 2.14
CA ARG A 133 27.66 -10.84 0.83
C ARG A 133 27.40 -12.32 0.73
N ILE A 134 26.34 -12.67 -0.02
CA ILE A 134 25.92 -14.04 -0.27
C ILE A 134 25.53 -14.20 -1.74
N VAL A 135 26.18 -15.09 -2.48
CA VAL A 135 25.93 -15.30 -3.89
C VAL A 135 25.87 -16.80 -4.21
N PRO A 136 24.71 -17.32 -4.62
CA PRO A 136 24.60 -18.67 -5.13
C PRO A 136 25.08 -18.75 -6.59
N VAL A 137 25.87 -19.75 -6.93
CA VAL A 137 26.23 -20.09 -8.30
C VAL A 137 26.18 -21.61 -8.44
N ASN A 138 25.28 -22.11 -9.26
CA ASN A 138 25.01 -23.55 -9.38
C ASN A 138 24.70 -24.20 -8.01
N ASP A 139 25.44 -25.25 -7.63
CA ASP A 139 25.29 -25.95 -6.35
C ASP A 139 26.13 -25.35 -5.22
N ILE A 140 26.82 -24.23 -5.43
CA ILE A 140 27.68 -23.60 -4.45
C ILE A 140 27.14 -22.26 -4.00
N LEU A 141 27.02 -22.07 -2.72
CA LEU A 141 26.71 -20.79 -2.10
C LEU A 141 28.02 -20.17 -1.59
N TYR A 142 28.41 -19.06 -2.17
CA TYR A 142 29.56 -18.28 -1.72
C TYR A 142 29.14 -17.26 -0.70
N VAL A 143 29.82 -17.22 0.43
CA VAL A 143 29.51 -16.31 1.53
C VAL A 143 30.78 -15.63 2.00
N GLN A 144 30.74 -14.33 2.05
CA GLN A 144 31.90 -13.48 2.32
C GLN A 144 31.86 -12.89 3.72
N THR A 145 33.02 -12.92 4.40
CA THR A 145 33.34 -12.02 5.52
C THR A 145 34.39 -10.99 5.07
N HIS A 146 34.90 -10.15 5.97
CA HIS A 146 36.00 -9.22 5.63
C HIS A 146 37.30 -9.94 5.25
N ASN A 147 37.52 -11.11 5.84
CA ASN A 147 38.83 -11.79 5.72
C ASN A 147 38.73 -13.16 5.06
N ASP A 148 37.56 -13.72 4.95
CA ASP A 148 37.40 -15.10 4.50
C ASP A 148 36.25 -15.23 3.50
N LEU A 149 36.47 -16.07 2.48
CA LEU A 149 35.48 -16.51 1.54
C LEU A 149 35.10 -17.95 1.85
N TYR A 150 33.87 -18.19 2.15
CA TYR A 150 33.29 -19.50 2.47
C TYR A 150 32.57 -20.08 1.26
N ALA A 151 32.62 -21.42 1.14
CA ALA A 151 31.78 -22.18 0.23
C ALA A 151 30.86 -23.11 1.03
N TYR A 152 29.58 -23.10 0.65
CA TYR A 152 28.58 -24.01 1.16
C TYR A 152 27.98 -24.81 0.00
N ASN A 153 28.02 -26.14 0.11
CA ASN A 153 27.44 -27.02 -0.91
C ASN A 153 25.95 -27.16 -0.68
N LEU A 154 25.16 -26.60 -1.59
CA LEU A 154 23.69 -26.61 -1.51
C LEU A 154 23.09 -27.99 -1.74
N LYS A 155 23.75 -28.84 -2.54
CA LYS A 155 23.29 -30.19 -2.84
C LYS A 155 23.54 -31.17 -1.70
N GLU A 156 24.72 -31.08 -1.09
CA GLU A 156 25.10 -31.89 0.07
C GLU A 156 24.60 -31.30 1.39
N ASN A 157 24.07 -30.08 1.35
CA ASN A 157 23.61 -29.32 2.52
C ASN A 157 24.70 -29.22 3.60
N ARG A 158 25.91 -28.85 3.21
CA ARG A 158 27.09 -28.86 4.08
C ARG A 158 28.00 -27.67 3.83
N LEU A 159 28.45 -27.03 4.93
CA LEU A 159 29.53 -26.05 4.87
C LEU A 159 30.83 -26.77 4.53
N GLU A 160 31.48 -26.40 3.41
CA GLU A 160 32.75 -26.93 3.01
C GLU A 160 33.93 -26.23 3.72
N GLY A 161 33.71 -24.97 4.13
CA GLY A 161 34.67 -24.19 4.89
C GLY A 161 35.21 -22.98 4.12
N ILE A 162 36.36 -22.49 4.55
CA ILE A 162 37.05 -21.34 3.92
C ILE A 162 37.76 -21.82 2.67
N ILE A 163 37.48 -21.21 1.53
CA ILE A 163 38.10 -21.51 0.24
C ILE A 163 39.22 -20.52 -0.14
N ASP A 164 39.16 -19.31 0.46
CA ASP A 164 40.23 -18.31 0.31
C ASP A 164 40.19 -17.33 1.48
N SER A 165 41.31 -16.68 1.76
CA SER A 165 41.44 -15.69 2.85
C SER A 165 42.37 -14.56 2.40
N GLY A 166 42.12 -13.37 2.95
CA GLY A 166 42.82 -12.13 2.65
C GLY A 166 41.96 -10.94 3.01
N ILE A 167 42.34 -9.75 2.62
CA ILE A 167 41.42 -8.59 2.70
C ILE A 167 40.46 -8.69 1.53
N ILE A 168 39.25 -9.15 1.83
CA ILE A 168 38.21 -9.35 0.81
C ILE A 168 37.37 -8.08 0.68
N GLY A 169 37.31 -7.54 -0.55
CA GLY A 169 36.40 -6.47 -0.93
C GLY A 169 34.94 -6.98 -0.93
N TYR A 170 34.27 -6.90 -2.07
CA TYR A 170 32.96 -7.55 -2.23
C TYR A 170 33.05 -8.72 -3.20
N ILE A 171 32.12 -9.65 -3.10
CA ILE A 171 31.85 -10.67 -4.12
C ILE A 171 30.68 -10.22 -5.00
N PHE A 172 30.75 -10.55 -6.28
CA PHE A 172 29.78 -10.17 -7.28
C PHE A 172 29.35 -11.38 -8.10
N PRO A 173 28.09 -11.52 -8.46
CA PRO A 173 27.64 -12.58 -9.35
C PRO A 173 28.15 -12.36 -10.77
N GLY A 174 28.56 -13.44 -11.45
CA GLY A 174 28.77 -13.51 -12.88
C GLY A 174 27.85 -14.53 -13.52
N ASP A 175 28.03 -14.84 -14.82
CA ASP A 175 27.12 -15.75 -15.53
C ASP A 175 27.13 -17.18 -14.95
N ASN A 176 28.34 -17.76 -14.71
CA ASN A 176 28.53 -19.06 -14.06
C ASN A 176 29.72 -19.02 -13.08
N ASN A 177 30.01 -17.88 -12.53
CA ASN A 177 31.13 -17.63 -11.64
C ASN A 177 30.78 -16.52 -10.66
N ILE A 178 31.60 -16.36 -9.63
CA ILE A 178 31.66 -15.12 -8.88
C ILE A 178 32.93 -14.36 -9.19
N PHE A 179 32.87 -13.05 -9.07
CA PHE A 179 34.06 -12.20 -8.96
C PHE A 179 34.30 -11.87 -7.49
N ALA A 180 35.56 -11.91 -7.04
CA ALA A 180 35.92 -11.51 -5.68
C ALA A 180 37.22 -10.70 -5.72
N GLN A 181 37.23 -9.54 -5.10
CA GLN A 181 38.44 -8.77 -4.88
C GLN A 181 39.13 -9.27 -3.61
N ILE A 182 40.36 -9.78 -3.70
CA ILE A 182 41.13 -10.28 -2.57
C ILE A 182 42.50 -9.62 -2.63
N ASP A 183 42.89 -8.94 -1.56
CA ASP A 183 44.18 -8.20 -1.46
C ASP A 183 44.40 -7.22 -2.62
N GLY A 184 43.32 -6.60 -3.12
CA GLY A 184 43.39 -5.65 -4.24
C GLY A 184 43.46 -6.29 -5.62
N VAL A 185 43.34 -7.59 -5.76
CA VAL A 185 43.29 -8.29 -7.04
C VAL A 185 41.89 -8.84 -7.25
N LEU A 186 41.31 -8.61 -8.43
CA LEU A 186 40.02 -9.19 -8.79
C LEU A 186 40.22 -10.59 -9.37
N TYR A 187 39.62 -11.57 -8.76
CA TYR A 187 39.61 -12.97 -9.18
C TYR A 187 38.23 -13.40 -9.67
N SER A 188 38.20 -14.36 -10.58
CA SER A 188 37.02 -15.13 -10.95
C SER A 188 37.09 -16.51 -10.28
N PHE A 189 36.01 -16.94 -9.66
CA PHE A 189 35.89 -18.27 -9.08
C PHE A 189 34.86 -19.08 -9.87
N ILE A 190 35.31 -20.19 -10.46
CA ILE A 190 34.45 -21.17 -11.13
C ILE A 190 34.62 -22.47 -10.36
N ASP A 191 33.54 -23.04 -9.85
CA ASP A 191 33.57 -24.27 -9.04
C ASP A 191 34.66 -24.23 -7.95
N LYS A 192 34.79 -23.11 -7.26
CA LYS A 192 35.83 -22.81 -6.24
C LYS A 192 37.27 -22.65 -6.78
N THR A 193 37.45 -22.78 -8.06
CA THR A 193 38.79 -22.59 -8.69
C THR A 193 39.04 -21.11 -8.91
N LYS A 194 40.08 -20.59 -8.25
CA LYS A 194 40.51 -19.19 -8.31
C LYS A 194 41.32 -18.91 -9.56
N THR A 195 40.92 -17.92 -10.33
CA THR A 195 41.63 -17.45 -11.54
C THR A 195 41.74 -15.93 -11.53
N PRO A 196 42.92 -15.32 -11.67
CA PRO A 196 43.02 -13.86 -11.71
C PRO A 196 42.44 -13.33 -13.03
N THR A 197 41.69 -12.21 -12.93
CA THR A 197 41.11 -11.52 -14.11
C THR A 197 42.13 -10.63 -14.82
N GLY A 198 43.24 -10.31 -14.18
CA GLY A 198 44.23 -9.32 -14.60
C GLY A 198 43.99 -7.92 -14.02
N ILE A 199 42.90 -7.69 -13.33
CA ILE A 199 42.61 -6.41 -12.68
C ILE A 199 43.28 -6.38 -11.31
N VAL A 200 44.13 -5.37 -11.11
CA VAL A 200 44.75 -5.05 -9.84
C VAL A 200 44.37 -3.62 -9.47
N ASP A 201 43.61 -3.47 -8.41
CA ASP A 201 43.17 -2.17 -7.90
C ASP A 201 43.21 -2.18 -6.37
N LYS A 202 43.89 -1.22 -5.79
CA LYS A 202 43.99 -1.07 -4.33
C LYS A 202 42.74 -0.50 -3.72
N ASP A 203 41.93 0.19 -4.55
CA ASP A 203 40.66 0.74 -4.14
C ASP A 203 39.61 -0.37 -4.12
N ARG A 204 38.71 -0.33 -3.13
CA ARG A 204 37.67 -1.35 -3.00
C ARG A 204 36.72 -1.27 -4.20
N ILE A 205 36.53 -2.39 -4.86
CA ILE A 205 35.53 -2.52 -5.91
C ILE A 205 34.15 -2.65 -5.28
N VAL A 206 33.16 -1.88 -5.75
CA VAL A 206 31.79 -1.85 -5.24
C VAL A 206 30.76 -2.41 -6.25
N GLU A 207 31.13 -2.50 -7.53
CA GLU A 207 30.31 -3.11 -8.58
C GLU A 207 31.21 -3.67 -9.69
N VAL A 208 30.82 -4.81 -10.29
CA VAL A 208 31.50 -5.43 -11.41
C VAL A 208 30.47 -5.91 -12.43
N ARG A 209 30.71 -5.60 -13.71
CA ARG A 209 29.89 -6.09 -14.80
C ARG A 209 30.73 -6.46 -16.01
N ARG A 210 30.41 -7.59 -16.61
CA ARG A 210 31.03 -7.97 -17.91
C ARG A 210 30.27 -7.25 -19.05
N ASP A 211 31.01 -6.61 -19.95
CA ASP A 211 30.53 -5.96 -21.17
C ASP A 211 31.25 -6.57 -22.39
N GLY A 212 30.74 -7.68 -22.87
CA GLY A 212 31.42 -8.48 -23.93
C GLY A 212 32.72 -9.10 -23.43
N GLN A 213 33.85 -8.66 -23.98
CA GLN A 213 35.18 -9.09 -23.55
C GLN A 213 35.76 -8.20 -22.43
N ASP A 214 35.15 -7.02 -22.22
CA ASP A 214 35.60 -6.06 -21.23
C ASP A 214 34.98 -6.35 -19.87
N ILE A 215 35.59 -5.78 -18.84
CA ILE A 215 35.02 -5.71 -17.50
C ILE A 215 34.95 -4.24 -17.13
N ILE A 216 33.71 -3.77 -16.87
CA ILE A 216 33.43 -2.45 -16.26
C ILE A 216 33.32 -2.69 -14.77
N TYR A 217 33.98 -1.85 -14.01
CA TYR A 217 33.86 -1.91 -12.56
C TYR A 217 33.86 -0.51 -11.92
N VAL A 218 33.27 -0.40 -10.75
CA VAL A 218 33.23 0.84 -10.00
C VAL A 218 33.99 0.66 -8.71
N THR A 219 34.81 1.64 -8.35
CA THR A 219 35.61 1.63 -7.13
C THR A 219 35.17 2.73 -6.16
N GLU A 220 35.48 2.53 -4.88
CA GLU A 220 35.05 3.39 -3.77
C GLU A 220 35.47 4.86 -3.93
N TYR A 221 36.66 5.13 -4.43
CA TYR A 221 37.23 6.48 -4.63
C TYR A 221 37.61 6.79 -6.08
N GLY A 222 37.88 5.77 -6.91
CA GLY A 222 38.30 5.94 -8.29
C GLY A 222 37.19 6.05 -9.32
N GLY A 223 35.90 5.84 -8.90
CA GLY A 223 34.79 5.92 -9.80
C GLY A 223 34.70 4.75 -10.79
N VAL A 224 34.19 4.99 -11.99
CA VAL A 224 33.96 4.00 -13.04
C VAL A 224 35.21 3.76 -13.85
N LYS A 225 35.60 2.51 -14.00
CA LYS A 225 36.80 2.04 -14.75
C LYS A 225 36.41 0.93 -15.72
N ARG A 226 37.16 0.83 -16.80
CA ARG A 226 37.08 -0.26 -17.80
C ARG A 226 38.42 -1.00 -17.88
N TYR A 227 38.32 -2.30 -17.88
CA TYR A 227 39.45 -3.19 -18.18
C TYR A 227 39.25 -3.78 -19.59
N HIS A 228 40.18 -3.53 -20.47
CA HIS A 228 40.25 -4.00 -21.86
C HIS A 228 41.65 -4.44 -22.20
N ASP A 229 41.87 -5.64 -22.75
CA ASP A 229 43.12 -6.17 -23.21
C ASP A 229 44.32 -5.96 -22.25
N GLY A 230 44.14 -6.22 -20.97
CA GLY A 230 45.23 -6.13 -20.00
C GLY A 230 45.46 -4.70 -19.45
N GLN A 231 44.67 -3.72 -19.87
CA GLN A 231 44.80 -2.32 -19.43
C GLN A 231 43.56 -1.84 -18.70
N VAL A 232 43.80 -1.07 -17.65
CA VAL A 232 42.74 -0.37 -16.92
C VAL A 232 42.73 1.09 -17.33
N ALA A 233 41.57 1.62 -17.69
CA ALA A 233 41.34 3.04 -17.98
C ALA A 233 40.16 3.59 -17.16
N GLU A 234 40.20 4.86 -16.85
CA GLU A 234 39.05 5.56 -16.35
C GLU A 234 38.00 5.66 -17.48
N GLU A 235 36.77 5.17 -17.22
CA GLU A 235 35.70 5.20 -18.22
C GLU A 235 35.17 6.63 -18.42
N PHE A 236 34.97 7.34 -17.33
CA PHE A 236 34.42 8.72 -17.34
C PHE A 236 35.21 9.65 -16.42
N PRO A 237 36.34 10.23 -16.85
CA PRO A 237 37.19 11.06 -15.97
C PRO A 237 36.47 12.26 -15.38
N GLY A 238 35.53 12.87 -16.13
CA GLY A 238 34.69 13.99 -15.66
C GLY A 238 33.76 13.60 -14.51
N LEU A 239 33.06 12.50 -14.66
CA LEU A 239 32.18 11.94 -13.62
C LEU A 239 33.01 11.51 -12.41
N ASN A 240 34.10 10.77 -12.62
CA ASN A 240 34.94 10.24 -11.55
C ASN A 240 35.54 11.34 -10.67
N LYS A 241 35.88 12.48 -11.26
CA LYS A 241 36.35 13.66 -10.52
C LYS A 241 35.29 14.23 -9.56
N VAL A 242 34.01 14.13 -9.92
CA VAL A 242 32.90 14.60 -9.09
C VAL A 242 32.57 13.61 -7.98
N ILE A 243 32.37 12.32 -8.36
CA ILE A 243 31.83 11.31 -7.43
C ILE A 243 32.89 10.66 -6.55
N GLY A 244 34.15 10.53 -7.02
CA GLY A 244 35.22 9.86 -6.27
C GLY A 244 35.46 10.46 -4.88
N PRO A 245 35.54 11.78 -4.71
CA PRO A 245 35.68 12.39 -3.39
C PRO A 245 34.50 12.12 -2.45
N GLN A 246 33.33 11.77 -2.97
CA GLN A 246 32.11 11.52 -2.19
C GLN A 246 32.05 10.12 -1.59
N ARG A 247 33.01 9.26 -1.90
CA ARG A 247 33.12 7.88 -1.44
C ARG A 247 31.94 7.03 -1.84
N ILE A 248 32.04 6.34 -2.97
CA ILE A 248 31.01 5.45 -3.49
C ILE A 248 30.94 4.21 -2.59
N PHE A 249 29.78 3.96 -2.00
CA PHE A 249 29.56 2.80 -1.14
C PHE A 249 28.85 1.66 -1.89
N SER A 250 27.91 2.01 -2.76
CA SER A 250 27.14 1.08 -3.56
C SER A 250 27.01 1.56 -5.00
N ALA A 251 26.97 0.66 -5.94
CA ALA A 251 26.77 0.99 -7.34
C ALA A 251 25.99 -0.12 -8.05
N LYS A 252 25.29 0.25 -9.12
CA LYS A 252 24.63 -0.69 -10.05
C LYS A 252 24.79 -0.19 -11.46
N ILE A 253 25.27 -1.05 -12.35
CA ILE A 253 25.26 -0.80 -13.79
C ILE A 253 23.96 -1.37 -14.33
N ARG A 254 23.03 -0.49 -14.75
CA ARG A 254 21.70 -0.84 -15.20
C ARG A 254 21.68 -1.57 -16.53
N THR A 255 20.54 -2.17 -16.86
CA THR A 255 20.33 -2.87 -18.14
C THR A 255 20.46 -1.96 -19.35
N ASP A 256 20.10 -0.68 -19.23
CA ASP A 256 20.25 0.37 -20.25
C ASP A 256 21.67 0.97 -20.30
N LYS A 257 22.60 0.39 -19.52
CA LYS A 257 24.00 0.83 -19.36
C LYS A 257 24.16 2.18 -18.64
N SER A 258 23.14 2.75 -18.07
CA SER A 258 23.26 3.87 -17.13
C SER A 258 23.76 3.40 -15.76
N TYR A 259 24.19 4.32 -14.93
CA TYR A 259 24.83 4.03 -13.65
C TYR A 259 24.04 4.62 -12.49
N LEU A 260 23.76 3.79 -11.48
CA LEU A 260 23.31 4.24 -10.16
C LEU A 260 24.52 4.22 -9.23
N LEU A 261 24.86 5.35 -8.64
CA LEU A 261 26.07 5.52 -7.83
C LEU A 261 25.68 6.11 -6.48
N GLY A 262 25.64 5.26 -5.46
CA GLY A 262 25.33 5.64 -4.09
C GLY A 262 26.58 6.02 -3.31
N THR A 263 26.62 7.23 -2.76
CA THR A 263 27.77 7.74 -2.03
C THR A 263 27.51 7.77 -0.52
N VAL A 264 28.59 7.95 0.24
CA VAL A 264 28.51 8.15 1.69
C VAL A 264 28.24 9.62 2.03
N MET A 265 28.80 10.56 1.25
CA MET A 265 28.88 11.95 1.65
C MET A 265 27.92 12.91 0.91
N ASP A 266 27.39 12.50 -0.25
CA ASP A 266 26.61 13.41 -1.08
C ASP A 266 25.47 12.70 -1.86
N GLY A 267 24.91 11.66 -1.27
CA GLY A 267 23.68 11.04 -1.78
C GLY A 267 23.88 10.18 -3.02
N LEU A 268 22.92 10.27 -3.93
CA LEU A 268 22.77 9.43 -5.11
C LEU A 268 23.06 10.21 -6.38
N TYR A 269 23.90 9.63 -7.24
CA TYR A 269 24.13 10.08 -8.61
C TYR A 269 23.57 9.07 -9.61
N ILE A 270 22.85 9.55 -10.59
CA ILE A 270 22.39 8.74 -11.74
C ILE A 270 23.10 9.30 -12.96
N ALA A 271 23.93 8.46 -13.60
CA ALA A 271 24.69 8.88 -14.75
C ALA A 271 24.27 8.12 -16.01
N SER A 272 24.35 8.79 -17.16
CA SER A 272 24.07 8.22 -18.47
C SER A 272 25.11 7.16 -18.87
N PRO A 273 24.86 6.37 -19.91
CA PRO A 273 25.87 5.47 -20.49
C PRO A 273 27.12 6.17 -21.01
N THR A 274 27.10 7.48 -21.16
CA THR A 274 28.22 8.34 -21.57
C THR A 274 28.89 9.07 -20.40
N GLY A 275 28.46 8.83 -19.17
CA GLY A 275 29.00 9.42 -17.96
C GLY A 275 28.51 10.84 -17.64
N GLU A 276 27.45 11.32 -18.31
CA GLU A 276 26.78 12.55 -17.98
C GLU A 276 25.89 12.35 -16.74
N ILE A 277 25.93 13.26 -15.78
CA ILE A 277 25.05 13.21 -14.59
C ILE A 277 23.65 13.63 -15.04
N LEU A 278 22.73 12.68 -15.00
CA LEU A 278 21.30 12.89 -15.34
C LEU A 278 20.52 13.46 -14.14
N GLU A 279 20.73 12.87 -12.97
CA GLU A 279 20.08 13.28 -11.72
C GLU A 279 21.07 13.17 -10.56
N HIS A 280 20.94 14.04 -9.59
CA HIS A 280 21.68 14.00 -8.33
C HIS A 280 20.71 14.32 -7.19
N PHE A 281 20.63 13.43 -6.22
CA PHE A 281 19.77 13.56 -5.05
C PHE A 281 20.57 13.52 -3.77
N ASN A 282 20.34 14.50 -2.90
CA ASN A 282 20.89 14.57 -1.55
C ASN A 282 19.86 15.17 -0.60
N GLU A 283 20.26 15.57 0.61
CA GLU A 283 19.35 16.14 1.61
C GLU A 283 18.68 17.45 1.16
N SER A 284 19.29 18.17 0.22
CA SER A 284 18.74 19.43 -0.28
C SER A 284 17.55 19.23 -1.24
N ASN A 285 17.41 18.05 -1.84
CA ASN A 285 16.44 17.82 -2.92
C ASN A 285 15.66 16.50 -2.88
N GLY A 286 15.46 15.94 -1.69
CA GLY A 286 14.49 14.86 -1.52
C GLY A 286 14.93 13.66 -0.71
N LEU A 287 16.22 13.54 -0.36
CA LEU A 287 16.68 12.52 0.58
C LEU A 287 16.70 13.09 2.00
N GLU A 288 16.40 12.26 3.00
CA GLU A 288 16.58 12.61 4.41
C GLU A 288 17.99 12.24 4.94
N CYS A 289 18.81 11.56 4.12
CA CYS A 289 20.14 11.11 4.48
C CYS A 289 21.02 11.00 3.22
N THR A 290 22.27 11.42 3.29
CA THR A 290 23.21 11.37 2.17
C THR A 290 23.86 10.00 1.96
N THR A 291 23.87 9.13 2.96
CA THR A 291 24.54 7.83 2.87
C THR A 291 23.66 6.78 2.21
N ILE A 292 24.05 6.33 1.03
CA ILE A 292 23.37 5.30 0.26
C ILE A 292 24.09 3.97 0.44
N LEU A 293 23.46 3.02 1.11
CA LEU A 293 24.07 1.72 1.45
C LEU A 293 23.90 0.66 0.36
N CYS A 294 22.78 0.68 -0.35
CA CYS A 294 22.53 -0.19 -1.48
C CYS A 294 21.73 0.49 -2.57
N VAL A 295 21.86 0.00 -3.79
CA VAL A 295 21.12 0.46 -4.96
C VAL A 295 20.65 -0.74 -5.77
N GLU A 296 19.37 -0.76 -6.15
CA GLU A 296 18.80 -1.84 -6.94
C GLU A 296 17.78 -1.32 -7.96
N GLU A 297 17.60 -2.05 -9.04
CA GLU A 297 16.66 -1.77 -10.11
C GLU A 297 15.70 -2.94 -10.26
N ASN A 298 14.39 -2.64 -10.26
CA ASN A 298 13.41 -3.66 -10.57
C ASN A 298 13.31 -3.90 -12.09
N TYR A 299 12.56 -4.92 -12.49
CA TYR A 299 12.37 -5.28 -13.90
C TYR A 299 11.63 -4.18 -14.73
N ASN A 300 10.98 -3.19 -14.10
CA ASN A 300 10.35 -2.04 -14.77
C ASN A 300 11.29 -0.85 -14.93
N GLY A 301 12.49 -0.93 -14.40
CA GLY A 301 13.47 0.15 -14.37
C GLY A 301 13.26 1.14 -13.21
N ASP A 302 12.34 0.87 -12.27
CA ASP A 302 12.25 1.64 -11.03
C ASP A 302 13.47 1.36 -10.15
N CYS A 303 14.04 2.40 -9.59
CA CYS A 303 15.26 2.33 -8.79
C CYS A 303 14.93 2.48 -7.30
N TRP A 304 15.54 1.65 -6.49
CA TRP A 304 15.35 1.62 -5.06
C TRP A 304 16.69 1.73 -4.34
N PHE A 305 16.72 2.45 -3.25
CA PHE A 305 17.94 2.81 -2.55
C PHE A 305 17.77 2.61 -1.06
N GLY A 306 18.59 1.75 -0.47
CA GLY A 306 18.68 1.64 0.97
C GLY A 306 19.61 2.71 1.52
N LEU A 307 19.14 3.43 2.55
CA LEU A 307 19.87 4.50 3.18
C LEU A 307 20.31 4.13 4.61
N ASP A 308 21.22 4.91 5.17
CA ASP A 308 21.54 4.80 6.60
C ASP A 308 20.31 5.16 7.48
N GLU A 309 19.40 5.98 6.96
CA GLU A 309 18.12 6.32 7.58
C GLU A 309 16.95 6.24 6.59
N GLY A 310 16.47 5.02 6.28
CA GLY A 310 15.28 4.83 5.48
C GLY A 310 15.49 4.20 4.12
N LEU A 311 14.49 4.33 3.27
CA LEU A 311 14.45 3.79 1.93
C LEU A 311 14.03 4.89 0.97
N ALA A 312 14.61 4.94 -0.23
CA ALA A 312 14.19 5.85 -1.28
C ALA A 312 13.79 5.10 -2.56
N HIS A 313 12.84 5.68 -3.30
CA HIS A 313 12.35 5.16 -4.56
C HIS A 313 12.40 6.23 -5.64
N PHE A 314 12.89 5.89 -6.81
CA PHE A 314 12.98 6.76 -7.97
C PHE A 314 12.47 6.05 -9.22
N ASN A 315 11.55 6.69 -9.94
CA ASN A 315 11.04 6.18 -11.22
C ASN A 315 11.58 7.01 -12.39
N PRO A 316 12.63 6.55 -13.10
CA PRO A 316 13.17 7.27 -14.24
C PRO A 316 12.19 7.40 -15.41
N ASN A 317 11.22 6.49 -15.51
CA ASN A 317 10.22 6.45 -16.58
C ASN A 317 8.88 7.10 -16.15
N GLY A 318 8.81 7.70 -14.95
CA GLY A 318 7.62 8.36 -14.45
C GLY A 318 7.22 9.57 -15.29
N ALA A 319 5.92 9.83 -15.38
CA ALA A 319 5.38 11.03 -16.04
C ALA A 319 5.60 12.31 -15.24
N GLU A 320 5.94 12.17 -13.97
CA GLU A 320 6.09 13.27 -13.02
C GLU A 320 7.46 13.89 -13.10
N ALA A 321 7.50 15.21 -12.96
CA ALA A 321 8.70 16.00 -12.79
C ALA A 321 8.38 17.17 -11.86
N ALA A 322 9.39 17.82 -11.33
CA ALA A 322 9.21 19.02 -10.51
C ALA A 322 10.36 20.00 -10.69
N PHE A 323 10.08 21.24 -10.42
CA PHE A 323 11.06 22.25 -10.05
C PHE A 323 10.80 22.62 -8.60
N ILE A 324 11.74 22.40 -7.71
CA ILE A 324 11.70 22.87 -6.34
C ILE A 324 12.94 23.72 -6.10
N SER A 325 12.76 24.95 -5.63
CA SER A 325 13.87 25.81 -5.27
C SER A 325 14.52 25.32 -4.00
N GLN A 326 15.73 24.81 -4.11
CA GLN A 326 16.48 24.21 -2.98
C GLN A 326 17.14 25.24 -2.08
N GLU A 327 17.66 26.31 -2.68
CA GLU A 327 18.47 27.33 -1.96
C GLU A 327 17.65 28.54 -1.52
N GLN A 328 16.46 28.73 -2.07
CA GLN A 328 15.65 29.92 -1.89
C GLN A 328 14.22 29.56 -1.49
N ASN A 329 13.74 30.18 -0.43
CA ASN A 329 12.34 30.11 -0.08
C ASN A 329 11.57 31.11 -0.95
N ILE A 330 11.14 30.67 -2.16
CA ILE A 330 10.35 31.48 -3.08
C ILE A 330 8.88 31.61 -2.67
N GLY A 331 8.43 30.75 -1.74
CA GLY A 331 7.05 30.73 -1.25
C GLY A 331 6.12 29.89 -2.12
N ASP A 332 4.82 30.00 -1.83
CA ASP A 332 3.77 29.26 -2.54
C ASP A 332 3.61 29.80 -3.96
N VAL A 333 3.62 28.90 -4.92
CA VAL A 333 3.39 29.21 -6.34
C VAL A 333 1.88 29.19 -6.61
N TYR A 334 1.33 30.34 -6.99
CA TYR A 334 -0.09 30.52 -7.30
C TYR A 334 -0.39 30.41 -8.78
N ASP A 335 0.50 30.92 -9.63
CA ASP A 335 0.38 30.83 -11.08
C ASP A 335 1.77 30.74 -11.72
N TYR A 336 1.82 30.32 -12.98
CA TYR A 336 3.08 30.06 -13.69
C TYR A 336 2.91 30.20 -15.21
N ALA A 337 4.00 30.51 -15.89
CA ALA A 337 4.03 30.56 -17.35
C ALA A 337 5.39 30.11 -17.90
N LEU A 338 5.36 29.37 -18.99
CA LEU A 338 6.52 29.14 -19.83
C LEU A 338 6.50 30.21 -20.95
N TRP A 339 7.46 31.12 -20.93
CA TRP A 339 7.56 32.20 -21.87
C TRP A 339 8.97 32.34 -22.43
N ASN A 340 9.10 32.33 -23.76
CA ASN A 340 10.41 32.29 -24.43
C ASN A 340 11.34 31.20 -23.91
N ASN A 341 10.80 30.01 -23.65
CA ASN A 341 11.51 28.86 -23.08
C ASN A 341 12.13 29.12 -21.69
N THR A 342 11.63 30.13 -20.98
CA THR A 342 11.99 30.41 -19.59
C THR A 342 10.78 30.26 -18.70
N LEU A 343 10.93 29.55 -17.58
CA LEU A 343 9.89 29.34 -16.59
C LEU A 343 9.77 30.56 -15.68
N TYR A 344 8.56 31.10 -15.58
CA TYR A 344 8.20 32.14 -14.62
C TYR A 344 7.23 31.56 -13.59
N LEU A 345 7.46 31.87 -12.32
CA LEU A 345 6.64 31.44 -11.19
C LEU A 345 6.12 32.68 -10.44
N GLY A 346 4.81 32.77 -10.35
CA GLY A 346 4.13 33.79 -9.55
C GLY A 346 3.86 33.28 -8.17
N THR A 347 4.43 33.94 -7.17
CA THR A 347 4.39 33.43 -5.79
C THR A 347 3.81 34.47 -4.83
N ASN A 348 3.60 34.08 -3.58
CA ASN A 348 3.24 35.01 -2.50
C ASN A 348 4.36 35.99 -2.11
N LYS A 349 5.55 35.92 -2.77
CA LYS A 349 6.69 36.80 -2.52
C LYS A 349 7.12 37.63 -3.73
N GLY A 350 6.66 37.28 -4.92
CA GLY A 350 7.01 37.96 -6.16
C GLY A 350 6.96 37.05 -7.38
N LEU A 351 7.31 37.66 -8.53
CA LEU A 351 7.50 36.92 -9.79
C LEU A 351 8.96 36.46 -9.87
N TYR A 352 9.16 35.15 -9.96
CA TYR A 352 10.48 34.56 -10.13
C TYR A 352 10.68 34.03 -11.53
N ARG A 353 11.87 34.25 -12.07
CA ARG A 353 12.36 33.64 -13.30
C ARG A 353 13.36 32.53 -12.95
N ILE A 354 13.20 31.37 -13.56
CA ILE A 354 14.10 30.24 -13.35
C ILE A 354 15.15 30.21 -14.46
N ASP A 355 16.43 30.19 -14.08
CA ASP A 355 17.55 30.11 -15.03
C ASP A 355 17.90 28.66 -15.40
N GLU A 356 18.94 28.52 -16.24
CA GLU A 356 19.43 27.22 -16.72
C GLU A 356 20.05 26.37 -15.61
N ASP A 357 20.60 27.03 -14.58
CA ASP A 357 21.21 26.37 -13.40
C ASP A 357 20.16 26.04 -12.34
N LYS A 358 18.87 26.05 -12.69
CA LYS A 358 17.74 25.76 -11.79
C LYS A 358 17.65 26.74 -10.60
N LYS A 359 18.18 27.97 -10.74
CA LYS A 359 18.07 29.01 -9.72
C LYS A 359 16.92 29.95 -9.98
N ALA A 360 16.22 30.28 -8.90
CA ALA A 360 15.11 31.23 -8.96
C ALA A 360 15.59 32.64 -8.73
N HIS A 361 15.34 33.54 -9.65
CA HIS A 361 15.67 34.96 -9.58
C HIS A 361 14.41 35.80 -9.53
N LEU A 362 14.27 36.60 -8.50
CA LEU A 362 13.18 37.58 -8.40
C LEU A 362 13.33 38.61 -9.54
N VAL A 363 12.27 38.75 -10.35
CA VAL A 363 12.23 39.81 -11.36
C VAL A 363 12.18 41.16 -10.65
N THR A 364 13.08 42.06 -11.01
CA THR A 364 13.23 43.36 -10.34
C THR A 364 11.91 44.14 -10.34
N GLY A 365 11.51 44.67 -9.20
CA GLY A 365 10.28 45.44 -9.07
C GLY A 365 8.97 44.67 -9.00
N THR A 366 9.03 43.36 -8.86
CA THR A 366 7.82 42.51 -8.82
C THR A 366 7.62 41.84 -7.46
N SER A 367 8.17 42.39 -6.40
CA SER A 367 7.90 41.90 -5.03
C SER A 367 6.43 42.15 -4.68
N GLY A 368 5.80 41.15 -4.05
CA GLY A 368 4.39 41.17 -3.71
C GLY A 368 3.69 39.86 -4.05
N ILE A 369 2.42 39.78 -3.82
CA ILE A 369 1.64 38.55 -4.12
C ILE A 369 1.28 38.55 -5.62
N VAL A 370 1.79 37.58 -6.36
CA VAL A 370 1.45 37.37 -7.76
C VAL A 370 0.29 36.41 -7.88
N TRP A 371 -0.88 36.92 -8.22
CA TRP A 371 -2.10 36.13 -8.29
C TRP A 371 -2.29 35.43 -9.63
N ASN A 372 -2.02 36.12 -10.74
CA ASN A 372 -2.25 35.61 -12.09
C ASN A 372 -1.14 36.07 -13.06
N ILE A 373 -0.81 35.16 -13.98
CA ILE A 373 0.15 35.42 -15.07
C ILE A 373 -0.53 35.07 -16.39
N VAL A 374 -0.65 36.04 -17.31
CA VAL A 374 -1.18 35.84 -18.65
C VAL A 374 -0.05 35.94 -19.64
N ASN A 375 0.27 34.86 -20.34
CA ASN A 375 1.24 34.83 -21.43
C ASN A 375 0.60 35.41 -22.70
N CYS A 376 1.03 36.59 -23.13
CA CYS A 376 0.58 37.29 -24.32
C CYS A 376 1.53 37.13 -25.54
N LYS A 377 2.45 36.16 -25.48
CA LYS A 377 3.52 35.87 -26.46
C LYS A 377 4.66 36.89 -26.43
N ASP A 378 4.37 38.18 -26.63
CA ASP A 378 5.36 39.26 -26.70
C ASP A 378 5.77 39.79 -25.32
N PHE A 379 4.93 39.59 -24.33
CA PHE A 379 5.11 40.00 -22.95
C PHE A 379 4.29 39.14 -21.99
N LEU A 380 4.59 39.19 -20.71
CA LEU A 380 3.72 38.65 -19.66
C LEU A 380 2.90 39.77 -19.03
N ALA A 381 1.58 39.59 -18.95
CA ALA A 381 0.73 40.43 -18.11
C ALA A 381 0.58 39.75 -16.76
N VAL A 382 0.91 40.46 -15.67
CA VAL A 382 1.03 39.88 -14.34
C VAL A 382 0.25 40.71 -13.35
N GLU A 383 -0.58 40.09 -12.55
CA GLU A 383 -1.30 40.71 -11.43
C GLU A 383 -0.46 40.55 -10.14
N ILE A 384 0.01 41.69 -9.62
CA ILE A 384 0.81 41.76 -8.40
C ILE A 384 0.17 42.74 -7.43
N ASP A 385 -0.23 42.31 -6.24
CA ASP A 385 -0.84 43.13 -5.21
C ASP A 385 -1.90 44.09 -5.76
N GLU A 386 -2.88 43.54 -6.52
CA GLU A 386 -3.96 44.27 -7.18
C GLU A 386 -3.49 45.29 -8.25
N ASN A 387 -2.29 45.14 -8.80
CA ASN A 387 -1.79 45.98 -9.89
C ASN A 387 -1.50 45.13 -11.13
N LEU A 388 -1.74 45.63 -12.30
CA LEU A 388 -1.40 45.06 -13.58
C LEU A 388 -0.02 45.51 -14.04
N TYR A 389 0.92 44.59 -14.03
CA TYR A 389 2.24 44.78 -14.60
C TYR A 389 2.34 44.08 -15.95
N VAL A 390 3.08 44.69 -16.86
CA VAL A 390 3.50 44.08 -18.14
C VAL A 390 5.00 43.91 -18.08
N ILE A 391 5.47 42.66 -18.19
CA ILE A 391 6.89 42.30 -18.15
C ILE A 391 7.35 42.05 -19.58
N TYR A 392 8.38 42.73 -20.03
CA TYR A 392 8.97 42.60 -21.36
C TYR A 392 10.14 41.59 -21.39
N PRO A 393 10.59 41.16 -22.60
CA PRO A 393 11.67 40.16 -22.71
C PRO A 393 13.03 40.56 -22.11
N ASP A 394 13.28 41.85 -21.98
CA ASP A 394 14.47 42.42 -21.33
C ASP A 394 14.33 42.52 -19.79
N ASN A 395 13.24 41.96 -19.23
CA ASN A 395 12.85 42.09 -17.85
C ASN A 395 12.54 43.49 -17.33
N THR A 396 12.33 44.47 -18.25
CA THR A 396 11.70 45.75 -17.90
C THR A 396 10.21 45.55 -17.67
N TYR A 397 9.58 46.46 -16.95
CA TYR A 397 8.15 46.39 -16.69
C TYR A 397 7.47 47.75 -16.69
N ASP A 398 6.17 47.71 -17.04
CA ASP A 398 5.28 48.86 -16.94
C ASP A 398 4.10 48.49 -16.03
N ASN A 399 3.71 49.37 -15.11
CA ASN A 399 2.46 49.29 -14.37
C ASN A 399 1.35 49.98 -15.19
N ILE A 400 0.38 49.15 -15.67
CA ILE A 400 -0.69 49.63 -16.57
C ILE A 400 -1.92 50.07 -15.80
N LEU A 401 -2.29 49.37 -14.75
CA LEU A 401 -3.48 49.61 -13.94
C LEU A 401 -3.24 49.29 -12.50
N SER A 402 -3.96 49.97 -11.62
CA SER A 402 -3.95 49.66 -10.18
C SER A 402 -5.39 49.39 -9.66
N GLY A 403 -5.53 48.62 -8.63
CA GLY A 403 -6.81 48.24 -8.03
C GLY A 403 -7.58 47.28 -8.91
N ILE A 404 -6.86 46.33 -9.51
CA ILE A 404 -7.45 45.28 -10.36
C ILE A 404 -7.62 43.98 -9.61
N TYR A 405 -8.54 43.15 -10.06
CA TYR A 405 -8.79 41.80 -9.60
C TYR A 405 -8.93 40.85 -10.78
N HIS A 406 -8.54 39.58 -10.58
CA HIS A 406 -8.79 38.47 -11.49
C HIS A 406 -8.37 38.69 -12.95
N LEU A 407 -7.08 38.97 -13.12
CA LEU A 407 -6.49 39.04 -14.45
C LEU A 407 -6.60 37.68 -15.16
N THR A 408 -7.21 37.65 -16.34
CA THR A 408 -7.36 36.43 -17.11
C THR A 408 -7.29 36.67 -18.61
N LYS A 409 -6.80 35.65 -19.33
CA LYS A 409 -6.80 35.69 -20.80
C LYS A 409 -8.23 35.50 -21.33
N TRP A 410 -8.60 36.19 -22.39
CA TRP A 410 -9.80 35.87 -23.16
C TRP A 410 -9.57 34.55 -23.91
N ALA A 411 -10.28 33.48 -23.51
CA ALA A 411 -9.96 32.11 -23.91
C ALA A 411 -9.94 31.84 -25.41
N TYR A 412 -10.70 32.59 -26.19
CA TYR A 412 -10.84 32.41 -27.65
C TYR A 412 -10.24 33.57 -28.45
N SER A 413 -9.26 34.26 -27.87
CA SER A 413 -8.54 35.36 -28.55
C SER A 413 -7.14 35.51 -28.00
N ASP A 414 -6.14 35.56 -28.86
CA ASP A 414 -4.75 35.79 -28.44
C ASP A 414 -4.46 37.26 -28.14
N ASN A 415 -5.40 38.18 -28.49
CA ASN A 415 -5.18 39.61 -28.38
C ASN A 415 -5.96 40.29 -27.26
N LEU A 416 -6.86 39.56 -26.57
CA LEU A 416 -7.70 40.12 -25.52
C LEU A 416 -7.34 39.53 -24.17
N VAL A 417 -7.29 40.40 -23.18
CA VAL A 417 -7.16 40.09 -21.76
C VAL A 417 -8.28 40.81 -21.03
N MET A 418 -8.76 40.29 -19.97
CA MET A 418 -9.74 40.95 -19.11
C MET A 418 -9.32 40.93 -17.64
N CYS A 419 -9.72 41.94 -16.94
CA CYS A 419 -9.63 42.01 -15.49
C CYS A 419 -10.86 42.76 -14.96
N SER A 420 -11.04 42.79 -13.67
CA SER A 420 -12.02 43.66 -13.03
C SER A 420 -11.35 44.67 -12.11
N ASP A 421 -12.06 45.72 -11.74
CA ASP A 421 -11.69 46.65 -10.67
C ASP A 421 -12.96 47.03 -9.86
N SER A 422 -12.85 47.93 -8.91
CA SER A 422 -13.95 48.40 -8.12
C SER A 422 -15.13 48.99 -8.88
N LYS A 423 -14.98 49.27 -10.19
CA LYS A 423 -16.00 49.86 -11.08
C LYS A 423 -16.52 48.90 -12.14
N GLY A 424 -16.08 47.64 -12.16
CA GLY A 424 -16.56 46.62 -13.07
C GLY A 424 -15.45 45.98 -13.94
N ILE A 425 -15.79 45.46 -15.09
CA ILE A 425 -14.90 44.64 -15.95
C ILE A 425 -14.21 45.51 -16.98
N ILE A 426 -12.91 45.33 -17.15
CA ILE A 426 -12.04 46.03 -18.10
C ILE A 426 -11.58 45.03 -19.15
N LEU A 427 -11.72 45.39 -20.42
CA LEU A 427 -11.12 44.68 -21.54
C LEU A 427 -9.83 45.40 -21.95
N LEU A 428 -8.76 44.63 -22.07
CA LEU A 428 -7.47 45.09 -22.58
C LEU A 428 -7.19 44.39 -23.89
N GLU A 429 -6.52 45.08 -24.77
CA GLU A 429 -6.20 44.58 -26.11
C GLU A 429 -4.71 44.74 -26.39
N LYS A 430 -4.11 43.70 -26.93
CA LYS A 430 -2.74 43.72 -27.42
C LYS A 430 -2.71 44.47 -28.75
N ARG A 431 -2.00 45.59 -28.78
CA ARG A 431 -1.77 46.42 -29.98
C ARG A 431 -0.28 46.77 -30.08
N ASN A 432 0.31 46.53 -31.26
CA ASN A 432 1.71 46.85 -31.54
C ASN A 432 2.71 46.40 -30.48
N GLY A 433 2.53 45.17 -29.90
CA GLY A 433 3.39 44.63 -28.87
C GLY A 433 3.20 45.22 -27.47
N ARG A 434 2.18 46.05 -27.25
CA ARG A 434 1.82 46.62 -25.97
C ARG A 434 0.41 46.20 -25.56
N LEU A 435 0.16 46.15 -24.25
CA LEU A 435 -1.16 45.95 -23.69
C LEU A 435 -1.81 47.31 -23.43
N GLU A 436 -2.95 47.58 -24.02
CA GLU A 436 -3.69 48.83 -23.89
C GLU A 436 -5.11 48.57 -23.41
N ILE A 437 -5.66 49.49 -22.63
CA ILE A 437 -7.06 49.45 -22.25
C ILE A 437 -7.91 49.63 -23.51
N ARG A 438 -8.67 48.61 -23.85
CA ARG A 438 -9.62 48.71 -24.97
C ARG A 438 -10.86 49.53 -24.56
N ASN A 439 -11.54 49.07 -23.53
CA ASN A 439 -12.68 49.73 -22.91
C ASN A 439 -13.01 49.11 -21.55
N ARG A 440 -13.79 49.85 -20.77
CA ARG A 440 -14.55 49.34 -19.64
C ARG A 440 -15.92 48.93 -20.13
N LEU A 441 -16.44 47.78 -19.70
CA LEU A 441 -17.79 47.33 -20.03
C LEU A 441 -18.82 48.26 -19.38
N GLY A 442 -19.71 48.81 -20.18
CA GLY A 442 -20.88 49.56 -19.69
C GLY A 442 -21.92 48.59 -19.09
N ASN A 443 -22.74 49.10 -18.18
CA ASN A 443 -23.79 48.33 -17.47
C ASN A 443 -23.26 47.07 -16.74
N CYS A 444 -22.10 47.18 -16.11
CA CYS A 444 -21.42 46.07 -15.47
C CYS A 444 -20.93 46.42 -14.06
N ASP A 445 -21.76 47.02 -13.24
CA ASP A 445 -21.41 47.35 -11.87
C ASP A 445 -21.68 46.14 -10.95
N GLY A 446 -20.77 45.85 -10.03
CA GLY A 446 -21.00 44.89 -8.94
C GLY A 446 -20.27 43.53 -9.06
N TYR A 447 -19.48 43.27 -10.12
CA TYR A 447 -18.74 42.00 -10.29
C TYR A 447 -17.22 42.15 -10.07
N CYS A 448 -16.82 42.94 -9.13
CA CYS A 448 -15.44 43.40 -8.99
C CYS A 448 -14.47 42.32 -8.51
N GLN A 449 -14.92 41.43 -7.64
CA GLN A 449 -14.03 40.49 -6.94
C GLN A 449 -14.30 39.00 -7.25
N ALA A 450 -15.16 38.75 -8.24
CA ALA A 450 -15.48 37.38 -8.62
C ALA A 450 -14.61 36.89 -9.79
N PRO A 451 -14.21 35.63 -9.82
CA PRO A 451 -13.48 35.06 -10.96
C PRO A 451 -14.30 35.18 -12.26
N LEU A 452 -13.61 35.50 -13.35
CA LEU A 452 -14.21 35.74 -14.65
C LEU A 452 -13.71 34.72 -15.67
N LYS A 453 -14.64 34.16 -16.48
CA LYS A 453 -14.30 33.33 -17.66
C LYS A 453 -15.19 33.72 -18.81
N ASN A 454 -14.71 33.56 -20.05
CA ASN A 454 -15.56 33.79 -21.20
C ASN A 454 -15.82 32.49 -21.96
N ASP A 455 -17.00 32.38 -22.56
CA ASP A 455 -17.34 31.27 -23.44
C ASP A 455 -17.01 31.53 -24.90
N ASN A 456 -17.20 30.56 -25.77
CA ASN A 456 -17.00 30.63 -27.22
C ASN A 456 -18.07 31.49 -27.91
N LEU A 457 -19.14 31.85 -27.23
CA LEU A 457 -20.19 32.74 -27.71
C LEU A 457 -19.88 34.23 -27.40
N GLY A 458 -18.82 34.49 -26.65
CA GLY A 458 -18.38 35.82 -26.24
C GLY A 458 -19.10 36.37 -25.01
N ASN A 459 -19.82 35.53 -24.25
CA ASN A 459 -20.37 35.90 -22.95
C ASN A 459 -19.28 35.80 -21.87
N ILE A 460 -19.42 36.58 -20.81
CA ILE A 460 -18.61 36.44 -19.59
C ILE A 460 -19.41 35.70 -18.52
N TRP A 461 -18.80 34.74 -17.89
CA TRP A 461 -19.34 34.00 -16.76
C TRP A 461 -18.60 34.43 -15.52
N VAL A 462 -19.39 34.75 -14.49
CA VAL A 462 -18.90 35.09 -13.14
C VAL A 462 -19.17 33.92 -12.25
N ASP A 463 -18.15 33.34 -11.69
CA ASP A 463 -18.23 32.18 -10.78
C ASP A 463 -17.86 32.55 -9.34
N GLY A 464 -17.71 31.49 -8.47
CA GLY A 464 -17.47 31.74 -7.06
C GLY A 464 -18.69 32.25 -6.30
N LEU A 465 -19.86 32.22 -6.90
CA LEU A 465 -21.11 32.61 -6.28
C LEU A 465 -21.78 31.43 -5.55
N LEU A 466 -22.55 31.74 -4.51
CA LEU A 466 -23.32 30.74 -3.80
C LEU A 466 -24.54 30.32 -4.64
N GLY A 467 -24.68 29.00 -4.85
CA GLY A 467 -25.84 28.39 -5.47
C GLY A 467 -26.06 28.71 -6.95
N GLY A 468 -25.05 29.18 -7.67
CA GLY A 468 -25.18 29.39 -9.10
C GLY A 468 -24.07 30.21 -9.73
N VAL A 469 -24.28 30.59 -10.98
CA VAL A 469 -23.35 31.42 -11.79
C VAL A 469 -24.10 32.53 -12.51
N GLN A 470 -23.40 33.63 -12.77
CA GLN A 470 -23.93 34.78 -13.50
C GLN A 470 -23.38 34.80 -14.92
N ARG A 471 -24.25 34.98 -15.92
CA ARG A 471 -23.84 35.18 -17.33
C ARG A 471 -24.07 36.60 -17.74
N LEU A 472 -23.02 37.24 -18.24
CA LEU A 472 -23.05 38.55 -18.84
C LEU A 472 -22.96 38.40 -20.37
N THR A 473 -24.02 38.78 -21.09
CA THR A 473 -24.01 38.75 -22.57
C THR A 473 -23.59 40.12 -23.06
N LEU A 474 -22.60 40.15 -23.92
CA LEU A 474 -22.07 41.41 -24.47
C LEU A 474 -22.68 41.77 -25.81
N ASP A 475 -22.69 43.05 -26.13
CA ASP A 475 -22.96 43.53 -27.50
C ASP A 475 -21.87 43.05 -28.47
N LYS A 476 -22.13 43.14 -29.78
CA LYS A 476 -21.17 42.72 -30.82
C LYS A 476 -19.84 43.47 -30.75
N GLY A 477 -19.84 44.68 -30.24
CA GLY A 477 -18.66 45.53 -30.06
C GLY A 477 -17.88 45.21 -28.78
N LYS A 478 -18.43 44.41 -27.89
CA LYS A 478 -17.93 44.17 -26.53
C LYS A 478 -17.74 45.49 -25.74
N GLN A 479 -18.71 46.41 -25.92
CA GLN A 479 -18.71 47.70 -25.19
C GLN A 479 -19.60 47.65 -23.94
N ASN A 480 -20.76 46.96 -24.05
CA ASN A 480 -21.76 46.96 -23.01
C ASN A 480 -22.25 45.55 -22.71
N VAL A 481 -22.65 45.32 -21.48
CA VAL A 481 -23.46 44.19 -21.07
C VAL A 481 -24.90 44.46 -21.46
N ILE A 482 -25.46 43.66 -22.37
CA ILE A 482 -26.83 43.80 -22.89
C ILE A 482 -27.81 42.88 -22.16
N LYS A 483 -27.34 41.81 -21.54
CA LYS A 483 -28.14 40.90 -20.73
C LYS A 483 -27.30 40.37 -19.58
N ASP A 484 -27.88 40.44 -18.42
CA ASP A 484 -27.33 39.87 -17.16
C ASP A 484 -28.32 38.87 -16.64
N LYS A 485 -27.89 37.62 -16.44
CA LYS A 485 -28.76 36.52 -16.00
C LYS A 485 -28.05 35.57 -15.04
N PHE A 486 -28.70 35.40 -13.89
CA PHE A 486 -28.25 34.39 -12.91
C PHE A 486 -28.86 33.01 -13.21
N TYR A 487 -28.06 31.97 -13.13
CA TYR A 487 -28.44 30.58 -13.29
C TYR A 487 -28.22 29.82 -11.98
N PRO A 488 -29.28 29.35 -11.32
CA PRO A 488 -29.14 28.55 -10.11
C PRO A 488 -28.55 27.17 -10.43
N ILE A 489 -27.69 26.68 -9.57
CA ILE A 489 -27.06 25.36 -9.66
C ILE A 489 -27.12 24.67 -8.29
N GLY A 490 -27.65 23.48 -8.23
CA GLY A 490 -27.58 22.58 -7.05
C GLY A 490 -27.98 23.21 -5.73
N ASP A 491 -27.11 23.09 -4.73
CA ASP A 491 -27.32 23.63 -3.39
C ASP A 491 -27.02 25.13 -3.31
N LYS A 492 -27.99 25.92 -2.88
CA LYS A 492 -27.92 27.38 -2.75
C LYS A 492 -26.83 27.87 -1.75
N LYS A 493 -26.35 26.99 -0.88
CA LYS A 493 -25.35 27.32 0.14
C LYS A 493 -23.93 26.95 -0.25
N ARG A 494 -23.73 26.29 -1.37
CA ARG A 494 -22.43 25.86 -1.84
C ARG A 494 -21.93 26.76 -2.97
N LEU A 495 -20.61 27.00 -2.97
CA LEU A 495 -19.94 27.71 -4.05
C LEU A 495 -19.99 26.88 -5.34
N VAL A 496 -20.14 27.55 -6.45
CA VAL A 496 -20.00 26.99 -7.81
C VAL A 496 -18.67 27.48 -8.37
N LYS A 497 -17.93 26.59 -9.00
CA LYS A 497 -16.67 26.89 -9.70
C LYS A 497 -16.79 26.60 -11.18
N SER A 498 -16.11 27.37 -12.02
CA SER A 498 -16.06 27.16 -13.45
C SER A 498 -14.69 26.65 -13.89
N HIS A 499 -14.66 25.82 -14.92
CA HIS A 499 -13.45 25.20 -15.45
C HIS A 499 -13.48 25.21 -16.97
N TYR A 500 -12.32 25.41 -17.61
CA TYR A 500 -12.17 25.18 -19.04
C TYR A 500 -11.81 23.70 -19.30
N VAL A 501 -12.74 22.97 -19.88
CA VAL A 501 -12.61 21.54 -20.16
C VAL A 501 -13.23 21.25 -21.53
N ASP A 502 -12.58 20.46 -22.37
CA ASP A 502 -13.05 20.12 -23.72
C ASP A 502 -13.48 21.36 -24.55
N ASN A 503 -12.70 22.42 -24.44
CA ASN A 503 -12.93 23.70 -25.13
C ASN A 503 -14.29 24.36 -24.80
N ARG A 504 -14.81 24.12 -23.59
CA ARG A 504 -16.05 24.74 -23.05
C ARG A 504 -15.91 25.04 -21.55
N ILE A 505 -16.88 25.76 -21.03
CA ILE A 505 -17.00 26.00 -19.60
C ILE A 505 -17.83 24.88 -18.97
N VAL A 506 -17.27 24.23 -17.95
CA VAL A 506 -17.93 23.27 -17.09
C VAL A 506 -18.01 23.86 -15.69
N PHE A 507 -19.19 23.80 -15.07
CA PHE A 507 -19.41 24.28 -13.73
C PHE A 507 -19.40 23.08 -12.77
N SER A 508 -18.82 23.23 -11.59
CA SER A 508 -18.83 22.20 -10.57
C SER A 508 -19.40 22.69 -9.24
N GLN A 509 -20.12 21.81 -8.56
CA GLN A 509 -20.53 21.99 -7.18
C GLN A 509 -20.42 20.65 -6.44
N GLY A 510 -19.39 20.50 -5.60
CA GLY A 510 -19.03 19.19 -5.06
C GLY A 510 -18.50 18.29 -6.17
N GLN A 511 -19.03 17.09 -6.29
CA GLN A 511 -18.70 16.15 -7.37
C GLN A 511 -19.61 16.26 -8.60
N ASP A 512 -20.69 17.03 -8.52
CA ASP A 512 -21.60 17.24 -9.64
C ASP A 512 -21.06 18.28 -10.61
N CYS A 513 -21.06 17.95 -11.89
CA CYS A 513 -20.64 18.83 -12.96
C CYS A 513 -21.80 19.21 -13.88
N TYR A 514 -21.83 20.47 -14.28
CA TYR A 514 -22.92 21.06 -15.05
C TYR A 514 -22.38 21.77 -16.29
N THR A 515 -23.20 21.85 -17.32
CA THR A 515 -22.89 22.57 -18.54
C THR A 515 -24.06 23.50 -18.94
N TYR A 516 -23.75 24.58 -19.65
CA TYR A 516 -24.76 25.46 -20.20
C TYR A 516 -25.37 24.88 -21.48
N SER A 517 -26.69 24.78 -21.53
CA SER A 517 -27.45 24.40 -22.70
C SER A 517 -27.97 25.68 -23.38
N ILE A 518 -27.55 25.87 -24.64
CA ILE A 518 -27.98 27.01 -25.45
C ILE A 518 -29.48 26.93 -25.75
N ASP A 519 -29.95 25.75 -26.13
CA ASP A 519 -31.33 25.51 -26.52
C ASP A 519 -32.33 25.76 -25.39
N ALA A 520 -31.96 25.35 -24.19
CA ALA A 520 -32.80 25.51 -23.01
C ALA A 520 -32.55 26.84 -22.26
N ASP A 521 -31.55 27.61 -22.63
CA ASP A 521 -31.04 28.80 -21.91
C ASP A 521 -30.94 28.52 -20.39
N SER A 522 -30.34 27.37 -20.02
CA SER A 522 -30.26 26.87 -18.65
C SER A 522 -28.98 26.08 -18.39
N ILE A 523 -28.60 25.97 -17.13
CA ILE A 523 -27.52 25.08 -16.70
C ILE A 523 -28.13 23.71 -16.40
N ILE A 524 -27.56 22.67 -16.99
CA ILE A 524 -28.01 21.28 -16.85
C ILE A 524 -26.88 20.39 -16.28
N LEU A 525 -27.28 19.41 -15.50
CA LEU A 525 -26.36 18.39 -14.98
C LEU A 525 -25.76 17.60 -16.17
N SER A 526 -24.48 17.53 -16.22
CA SER A 526 -23.76 16.76 -17.23
C SER A 526 -23.32 15.43 -16.68
N LYS A 527 -24.00 14.36 -17.08
CA LYS A 527 -23.58 13.00 -16.72
C LYS A 527 -22.12 12.75 -17.13
N TYR A 528 -21.74 13.18 -18.33
CA TYR A 528 -20.40 12.99 -18.87
C TYR A 528 -19.28 13.48 -17.93
N TYR A 529 -19.38 14.74 -17.46
CA TYR A 529 -18.37 15.31 -16.56
C TYR A 529 -18.55 14.89 -15.11
N SER A 530 -19.77 14.59 -14.68
CA SER A 530 -20.02 14.05 -13.35
C SER A 530 -19.44 12.63 -13.18
N ASP A 531 -19.54 11.78 -14.21
CA ASP A 531 -18.91 10.45 -14.19
C ASP A 531 -17.37 10.56 -14.05
N ILE A 532 -16.74 11.52 -14.76
CA ILE A 532 -15.30 11.81 -14.60
C ILE A 532 -14.99 12.29 -13.18
N SER A 533 -15.80 13.21 -12.69
CA SER A 533 -15.65 13.81 -11.35
C SER A 533 -15.77 12.78 -10.24
N HIS A 534 -16.72 11.87 -10.34
CA HIS A 534 -16.91 10.79 -9.37
C HIS A 534 -15.71 9.85 -9.25
N CYS A 535 -14.91 9.70 -10.34
CA CYS A 535 -13.69 8.92 -10.29
C CYS A 535 -12.60 9.51 -9.37
N PHE A 536 -12.66 10.81 -9.06
CA PHE A 536 -11.68 11.44 -8.15
C PHE A 536 -11.94 11.19 -6.68
N GLU A 537 -13.14 10.74 -6.31
CA GLU A 537 -13.58 10.51 -4.92
C GLU A 537 -13.52 11.75 -4.00
N THR A 538 -13.22 12.92 -4.55
CA THR A 538 -13.16 14.21 -3.86
C THR A 538 -14.03 15.23 -4.58
N ASP A 539 -14.37 16.34 -3.91
CA ASP A 539 -15.00 17.46 -4.57
C ASP A 539 -14.12 17.99 -5.71
N VAL A 540 -14.74 18.57 -6.74
CA VAL A 540 -14.02 19.19 -7.84
C VAL A 540 -13.70 20.64 -7.46
N PHE A 541 -12.43 20.91 -7.21
CA PHE A 541 -11.96 22.27 -6.90
C PHE A 541 -11.29 22.93 -8.10
N SER A 542 -10.44 22.23 -8.82
CA SER A 542 -9.75 22.67 -10.02
C SER A 542 -9.74 21.55 -11.05
N LEU A 543 -10.69 21.56 -11.99
CA LEU A 543 -10.75 20.61 -13.09
C LEU A 543 -10.05 21.18 -14.31
N ALA A 544 -9.07 20.47 -14.82
CA ALA A 544 -8.38 20.78 -16.06
C ALA A 544 -8.33 19.57 -16.98
N GLN A 545 -8.14 19.78 -18.27
CA GLN A 545 -8.09 18.72 -19.26
C GLN A 545 -6.94 18.94 -20.24
N LYS A 546 -6.25 17.88 -20.59
CA LYS A 546 -5.31 17.82 -21.69
C LYS A 546 -5.44 16.47 -22.39
N ASP A 547 -5.74 16.49 -23.68
CA ASP A 547 -6.04 15.31 -24.49
C ASP A 547 -7.17 14.46 -23.85
N ASN A 548 -6.91 13.20 -23.56
CA ASN A 548 -7.85 12.29 -22.89
C ASN A 548 -7.68 12.23 -21.36
N LEU A 549 -6.82 13.09 -20.78
CA LEU A 549 -6.55 13.15 -19.36
C LEU A 549 -7.28 14.32 -18.70
N TYR A 550 -7.93 14.03 -17.59
CA TYR A 550 -8.61 14.99 -16.73
C TYR A 550 -7.90 15.07 -15.39
N PHE A 551 -7.60 16.27 -14.95
CA PHE A 551 -6.85 16.56 -13.73
C PHE A 551 -7.75 17.29 -12.77
N ASN A 552 -7.73 16.87 -11.49
CA ASN A 552 -8.41 17.58 -10.42
C ASN A 552 -7.47 17.77 -9.24
N TYR A 553 -7.59 18.90 -8.59
CA TYR A 553 -6.97 19.18 -7.30
C TYR A 553 -8.04 19.57 -6.30
N CYS A 554 -8.03 18.97 -5.12
CA CYS A 554 -8.90 19.32 -4.01
C CYS A 554 -8.28 18.89 -2.68
N ASN A 555 -8.13 19.82 -1.74
CA ASN A 555 -7.69 19.57 -0.37
C ASN A 555 -6.42 18.67 -0.29
N ASP A 556 -5.36 19.09 -0.95
CA ASP A 556 -4.07 18.39 -1.05
C ASP A 556 -4.10 17.03 -1.79
N ASN A 557 -5.24 16.67 -2.37
CA ASN A 557 -5.38 15.50 -3.22
C ASN A 557 -5.33 15.90 -4.70
N VAL A 558 -4.45 15.24 -5.44
CA VAL A 558 -4.37 15.33 -6.89
C VAL A 558 -4.91 14.05 -7.50
N GLY A 559 -5.89 14.18 -8.36
CA GLY A 559 -6.43 13.07 -9.13
C GLY A 559 -6.22 13.28 -10.62
N ILE A 560 -5.92 12.21 -11.34
CA ILE A 560 -5.82 12.20 -12.80
C ILE A 560 -6.68 11.05 -13.31
N VAL A 561 -7.62 11.36 -14.21
CA VAL A 561 -8.51 10.36 -14.83
C VAL A 561 -8.23 10.33 -16.32
N GLU A 562 -7.95 9.16 -16.85
CA GLU A 562 -7.84 8.93 -18.29
C GLU A 562 -9.16 8.42 -18.84
N ARG A 563 -9.60 8.99 -19.95
CA ARG A 563 -10.76 8.53 -20.69
C ARG A 563 -10.34 7.78 -21.95
N GLN A 564 -10.74 6.50 -22.05
CA GLN A 564 -10.52 5.66 -23.24
C GLN A 564 -11.90 5.21 -23.77
N GLY A 565 -12.44 5.96 -24.73
CA GLY A 565 -13.82 5.74 -25.21
C GLY A 565 -14.83 5.99 -24.08
N ASP A 566 -15.63 4.98 -23.73
CA ASP A 566 -16.61 5.06 -22.64
C ASP A 566 -16.05 4.64 -21.28
N THR A 567 -14.84 4.12 -21.22
CA THR A 567 -14.21 3.72 -19.94
C THR A 567 -13.42 4.88 -19.33
N LEU A 568 -13.52 4.99 -17.99
CA LEU A 568 -12.78 5.95 -17.20
C LEU A 568 -11.79 5.20 -16.31
N LYS A 569 -10.55 5.63 -16.34
CA LYS A 569 -9.48 5.04 -15.54
C LYS A 569 -8.87 6.08 -14.65
N LEU A 570 -8.92 5.86 -13.33
CA LEU A 570 -8.14 6.67 -12.40
C LEU A 570 -6.65 6.37 -12.64
N VAL A 571 -5.94 7.40 -13.08
CA VAL A 571 -4.50 7.38 -13.20
C VAL A 571 -3.96 7.74 -11.82
N SER A 572 -3.85 6.73 -10.96
CA SER A 572 -3.71 6.88 -9.52
C SER A 572 -2.66 7.87 -9.05
N GLY A 573 -3.05 8.59 -8.08
CA GLY A 573 -2.47 9.29 -6.96
C GLY A 573 -0.95 9.42 -6.84
N THR A 574 -0.35 10.04 -7.83
CA THR A 574 1.08 10.17 -7.94
C THR A 574 1.61 11.31 -7.07
N PHE A 575 0.89 12.42 -6.99
CA PHE A 575 1.36 13.59 -6.24
C PHE A 575 0.98 13.58 -4.75
N SER A 576 0.02 12.75 -4.32
CA SER A 576 -0.58 12.84 -2.97
C SER A 576 0.28 12.32 -1.84
N LYS A 577 1.41 11.62 -2.11
CA LYS A 577 2.25 11.00 -1.07
C LYS A 577 3.70 11.46 -1.05
N ALA A 578 4.14 12.21 -2.05
CA ALA A 578 5.48 12.74 -2.05
C ALA A 578 5.54 13.95 -1.10
N LYS A 579 6.27 13.86 0.00
CA LYS A 579 6.59 15.00 0.87
C LYS A 579 7.23 16.20 0.11
N ALA A 580 7.64 15.97 -1.14
CA ALA A 580 8.21 16.99 -2.00
C ALA A 580 7.20 18.02 -2.49
N TYR A 581 5.88 17.72 -2.44
CA TYR A 581 4.85 18.62 -2.93
C TYR A 581 3.94 19.05 -1.78
N ASP A 582 4.22 20.20 -1.22
CA ASP A 582 3.33 20.89 -0.29
C ASP A 582 2.47 21.85 -1.15
N PHE A 583 1.24 21.44 -1.45
CA PHE A 583 0.34 22.22 -2.29
C PHE A 583 -0.30 23.35 -1.50
N SER A 584 -0.33 24.52 -2.10
CA SER A 584 -0.97 25.69 -1.50
C SER A 584 -2.50 25.49 -1.44
N GLN A 585 -3.04 25.33 -0.24
CA GLN A 585 -4.49 25.15 -0.05
C GLN A 585 -5.27 26.31 -0.67
N ASN A 586 -6.28 25.99 -1.48
CA ASN A 586 -7.20 26.90 -2.17
C ASN A 586 -6.63 27.73 -3.34
N TYR A 587 -5.34 27.72 -3.62
CA TYR A 587 -4.76 28.52 -4.71
C TYR A 587 -4.13 27.66 -5.80
N SER A 588 -3.68 26.45 -5.50
CA SER A 588 -3.11 25.54 -6.50
C SER A 588 -4.18 25.11 -7.50
N HIS A 589 -3.86 25.18 -8.78
CA HIS A 589 -4.71 24.70 -9.85
C HIS A 589 -3.86 24.11 -10.97
N PHE A 590 -4.46 23.17 -11.71
CA PHE A 590 -3.82 22.61 -12.89
C PHE A 590 -4.03 23.52 -14.09
N SER A 591 -2.95 23.76 -14.83
CA SER A 591 -3.03 24.32 -16.18
C SER A 591 -1.96 23.72 -17.09
N ALA A 592 -2.15 23.82 -18.41
CA ALA A 592 -1.15 23.39 -19.36
C ALA A 592 0.02 24.38 -19.36
N LEU A 593 1.23 23.88 -19.07
CA LEU A 593 2.46 24.67 -19.19
C LEU A 593 2.91 24.77 -20.66
N ASN A 594 2.78 23.68 -21.40
CA ASN A 594 3.00 23.58 -22.85
C ASN A 594 2.17 22.43 -23.44
N ASP A 595 2.48 22.01 -24.68
CA ASP A 595 1.74 20.94 -25.36
C ASP A 595 1.86 19.57 -24.68
N SER A 596 2.92 19.33 -23.93
CA SER A 596 3.22 18.03 -23.33
C SER A 596 3.11 18.01 -21.80
N LEU A 597 3.06 19.16 -21.14
CA LEU A 597 3.17 19.25 -19.68
C LEU A 597 1.95 19.95 -19.09
N MET A 598 1.31 19.27 -18.17
CA MET A 598 0.38 19.83 -17.20
C MET A 598 1.14 20.17 -15.92
N ALA A 599 0.82 21.28 -15.30
CA ALA A 599 1.52 21.76 -14.12
C ALA A 599 0.56 22.14 -13.00
N ILE A 600 1.07 22.13 -11.75
CA ILE A 600 0.38 22.64 -10.57
C ILE A 600 1.40 23.30 -9.65
N GLY A 601 1.06 24.46 -9.10
CA GLY A 601 1.90 25.17 -8.15
C GLY A 601 1.97 24.46 -6.79
N CYS A 602 3.15 24.47 -6.18
CA CYS A 602 3.39 23.97 -4.83
C CYS A 602 4.30 24.92 -4.05
N ASN A 603 4.54 24.62 -2.79
CA ASN A 603 5.47 25.43 -2.00
C ASN A 603 6.88 25.31 -2.59
N ASN A 604 7.53 26.46 -2.76
CA ASN A 604 8.85 26.63 -3.36
C ASN A 604 9.02 26.05 -4.77
N GLY A 605 7.93 25.79 -5.53
CA GLY A 605 8.12 25.20 -6.82
C GLY A 605 6.87 24.85 -7.61
N LEU A 606 7.06 23.98 -8.59
CA LEU A 606 6.07 23.56 -9.55
C LEU A 606 6.15 22.05 -9.76
N ALA A 607 5.04 21.36 -9.60
CA ALA A 607 4.91 19.95 -9.94
C ALA A 607 4.33 19.82 -11.36
N LEU A 608 4.79 18.83 -12.10
CA LEU A 608 4.48 18.63 -13.52
C LEU A 608 4.09 17.19 -13.82
N PHE A 609 3.24 17.04 -14.80
CA PHE A 609 2.85 15.76 -15.36
C PHE A 609 3.00 15.78 -16.88
N ASN A 610 3.83 14.86 -17.41
CA ASN A 610 4.00 14.72 -18.85
C ASN A 610 2.92 13.79 -19.43
N VAL A 611 2.03 14.36 -20.25
CA VAL A 611 0.89 13.64 -20.83
C VAL A 611 1.30 12.63 -21.90
N ASN A 612 2.49 12.75 -22.48
CA ASN A 612 2.99 11.90 -23.56
C ASN A 612 3.76 10.68 -23.07
N VAL A 613 4.11 10.63 -21.78
CA VAL A 613 4.78 9.47 -21.20
C VAL A 613 3.81 8.30 -21.16
N ARG A 614 4.03 7.34 -22.04
CA ARG A 614 3.33 6.06 -22.00
C ARG A 614 3.83 5.30 -20.77
N ARG A 615 2.93 4.96 -19.89
CA ARG A 615 3.24 4.07 -18.78
C ARG A 615 3.68 2.74 -19.36
N HIS A 616 4.88 2.29 -19.02
CA HIS A 616 5.27 0.92 -19.25
C HIS A 616 4.26 0.06 -18.48
N ASN A 617 3.69 -0.93 -19.17
CA ASN A 617 2.87 -1.92 -18.49
C ASN A 617 3.75 -2.54 -17.41
N MET A 618 3.36 -2.35 -16.16
CA MET A 618 3.91 -3.12 -15.05
C MET A 618 3.79 -4.60 -15.38
N SER A 619 4.63 -5.44 -14.77
CA SER A 619 4.64 -6.87 -15.03
C SER A 619 3.22 -7.40 -15.19
N GLU A 620 3.01 -8.18 -16.21
CA GLU A 620 1.71 -8.81 -16.46
C GLU A 620 1.38 -9.88 -15.40
N PHE A 621 2.32 -10.13 -14.48
CA PHE A 621 2.11 -11.11 -13.42
C PHE A 621 0.94 -10.69 -12.53
N PHE A 622 0.00 -11.61 -12.37
CA PHE A 622 -1.10 -11.52 -11.43
C PHE A 622 -1.44 -12.92 -10.95
N GLY A 623 -1.60 -13.09 -9.65
CA GLY A 623 -1.87 -14.40 -9.08
C GLY A 623 -2.40 -14.35 -7.66
N ILE A 624 -2.76 -15.50 -7.11
CA ILE A 624 -3.11 -15.67 -5.70
C ILE A 624 -1.86 -16.17 -4.98
N ARG A 625 -1.37 -15.37 -4.03
CA ARG A 625 -0.21 -15.72 -3.21
C ARG A 625 -0.58 -16.65 -2.07
N GLN A 626 -1.71 -16.34 -1.41
CA GLN A 626 -2.13 -17.06 -0.22
C GLN A 626 -3.65 -17.11 -0.15
N CYS A 627 -4.18 -18.21 0.29
CA CYS A 627 -5.59 -18.37 0.65
C CYS A 627 -5.68 -18.79 2.11
N SER A 628 -6.27 -17.95 2.94
CA SER A 628 -6.54 -18.27 4.34
C SER A 628 -8.04 -18.39 4.59
N TYR A 629 -8.42 -19.25 5.53
CA TYR A 629 -9.80 -19.48 5.90
C TYR A 629 -9.92 -19.92 7.35
N VAL A 630 -11.08 -19.76 7.95
CA VAL A 630 -11.37 -20.15 9.32
C VAL A 630 -12.30 -21.36 9.36
N VAL A 631 -11.92 -22.40 10.09
CA VAL A 631 -12.75 -23.55 10.41
C VAL A 631 -12.74 -23.77 11.92
N ASP A 632 -13.91 -23.86 12.52
CA ASP A 632 -14.08 -24.06 13.97
C ASP A 632 -13.28 -23.05 14.83
N GLY A 633 -13.21 -21.79 14.36
CA GLY A 633 -12.49 -20.71 15.03
C GLY A 633 -10.97 -20.74 14.87
N THR A 634 -10.43 -21.68 14.08
CA THR A 634 -9.00 -21.80 13.82
C THR A 634 -8.68 -21.31 12.41
N LEU A 635 -7.67 -20.41 12.32
CA LEU A 635 -7.15 -19.94 11.04
C LEU A 635 -6.31 -21.03 10.38
N ASN A 636 -6.60 -21.31 9.12
CA ASN A 636 -5.90 -22.29 8.29
C ASN A 636 -5.53 -21.68 6.94
N TYR A 637 -4.64 -22.35 6.22
CA TYR A 637 -4.19 -21.93 4.89
C TYR A 637 -4.41 -23.05 3.89
N ALA A 638 -4.87 -22.69 2.70
CA ALA A 638 -5.03 -23.61 1.58
C ALA A 638 -3.79 -23.62 0.70
N LYS A 639 -3.55 -24.71 0.01
CA LYS A 639 -2.50 -24.77 -1.01
C LYS A 639 -2.85 -23.87 -2.18
N THR A 640 -1.89 -23.03 -2.59
CA THR A 640 -1.99 -22.08 -3.70
C THR A 640 -1.00 -22.35 -4.83
N SER A 641 -0.21 -23.43 -4.71
CA SER A 641 0.78 -23.83 -5.72
C SER A 641 0.17 -24.10 -7.11
N ASP A 642 -1.13 -24.40 -7.15
CA ASP A 642 -1.91 -24.48 -8.38
C ASP A 642 -2.97 -23.36 -8.37
N ASN A 643 -2.62 -22.21 -8.93
CA ASN A 643 -3.49 -21.02 -8.96
C ASN A 643 -4.86 -21.24 -9.63
N GLN A 644 -5.12 -22.39 -10.21
CA GLN A 644 -6.36 -22.66 -10.94
C GLN A 644 -7.45 -23.32 -10.10
N ASN A 645 -7.09 -24.00 -9.01
CA ASN A 645 -8.08 -24.70 -8.19
C ASN A 645 -7.68 -24.75 -6.72
N ILE A 646 -8.43 -24.04 -5.87
CA ILE A 646 -8.23 -23.99 -4.43
C ILE A 646 -9.31 -24.83 -3.74
N ILE A 647 -8.92 -25.85 -3.01
CA ILE A 647 -9.84 -26.76 -2.33
C ILE A 647 -9.92 -26.40 -0.85
N LEU A 648 -11.11 -26.08 -0.37
CA LEU A 648 -11.37 -25.72 1.03
C LEU A 648 -12.29 -26.76 1.69
N PRO A 649 -12.06 -27.06 2.97
CA PRO A 649 -12.90 -28.00 3.71
C PRO A 649 -14.32 -27.46 3.92
N TYR A 650 -15.22 -28.35 4.29
CA TYR A 650 -16.58 -28.00 4.69
C TYR A 650 -16.58 -26.96 5.83
N ASN A 651 -17.52 -26.02 5.77
CA ASN A 651 -17.69 -24.96 6.76
C ASN A 651 -16.53 -23.94 6.85
N SER A 652 -15.80 -23.76 5.75
CA SER A 652 -14.81 -22.69 5.66
C SER A 652 -15.49 -21.32 5.71
N GLN A 653 -15.04 -20.47 6.62
CA GLN A 653 -15.52 -19.11 6.87
C GLN A 653 -14.36 -18.13 6.71
N GLU A 654 -14.69 -16.83 6.60
CA GLU A 654 -13.71 -15.74 6.50
C GLU A 654 -12.59 -16.02 5.48
N ILE A 655 -12.98 -16.48 4.28
CA ILE A 655 -12.02 -16.80 3.23
C ILE A 655 -11.37 -15.51 2.75
N LYS A 656 -10.05 -15.44 2.87
CA LYS A 656 -9.23 -14.32 2.38
C LYS A 656 -8.27 -14.79 1.32
N LEU A 657 -8.26 -14.11 0.17
CA LEU A 657 -7.27 -14.30 -0.88
C LEU A 657 -6.29 -13.12 -0.86
N GLN A 658 -5.02 -13.39 -0.64
CA GLN A 658 -3.95 -12.42 -0.82
C GLN A 658 -3.45 -12.51 -2.25
N LEU A 659 -3.44 -11.37 -2.94
CA LEU A 659 -3.12 -11.27 -4.35
C LEU A 659 -1.65 -10.89 -4.55
N ALA A 660 -1.04 -11.42 -5.58
CA ALA A 660 0.27 -11.03 -6.07
C ALA A 660 0.14 -10.16 -7.32
N GLY A 661 1.10 -9.28 -7.56
CA GLY A 661 1.08 -8.36 -8.70
C GLY A 661 0.08 -7.20 -8.56
N MET A 662 -0.40 -6.94 -7.33
CA MET A 662 -1.17 -5.73 -7.01
C MET A 662 -0.23 -4.53 -6.90
N SER A 663 -0.75 -3.36 -7.22
CA SER A 663 -0.08 -2.09 -6.92
C SER A 663 -1.12 -0.98 -6.87
N HIS A 664 -0.82 0.12 -6.20
CA HIS A 664 -1.67 1.32 -6.19
C HIS A 664 -1.93 1.89 -7.61
N LYS A 665 -1.12 1.50 -8.57
CA LYS A 665 -1.26 1.91 -9.99
C LYS A 665 -2.11 0.94 -10.81
N ARG A 666 -2.53 -0.20 -10.26
CA ARG A 666 -3.29 -1.25 -10.95
C ARG A 666 -4.71 -1.33 -10.41
N THR A 667 -5.67 -1.06 -11.28
CA THR A 667 -7.09 -1.22 -10.95
C THR A 667 -7.50 -2.65 -11.26
N VAL A 668 -7.99 -3.38 -10.28
CA VAL A 668 -8.45 -4.77 -10.43
C VAL A 668 -9.86 -4.90 -9.89
N TYR A 669 -10.69 -5.56 -10.66
CA TYR A 669 -12.04 -5.96 -10.26
C TYR A 669 -12.08 -7.47 -10.06
N TYR A 670 -13.00 -7.95 -9.25
CA TYR A 670 -13.30 -9.38 -9.16
C TYR A 670 -14.81 -9.63 -9.24
N SER A 671 -15.17 -10.77 -9.75
CA SER A 671 -16.54 -11.28 -9.77
C SER A 671 -16.55 -12.74 -9.32
N ILE A 672 -17.66 -13.17 -8.71
CA ILE A 672 -17.87 -14.54 -8.24
C ILE A 672 -19.07 -15.10 -8.99
N ASP A 673 -18.92 -16.23 -9.67
CA ASP A 673 -20.03 -16.92 -10.38
C ASP A 673 -20.82 -15.98 -11.32
N ASN A 674 -20.11 -15.10 -12.05
CA ASN A 674 -20.68 -14.06 -12.92
C ASN A 674 -21.53 -12.99 -12.16
N SER A 675 -21.31 -12.79 -10.87
CA SER A 675 -21.88 -11.65 -10.14
C SER A 675 -21.37 -10.32 -10.69
N PRO A 676 -21.99 -9.17 -10.34
CA PRO A 676 -21.43 -7.87 -10.69
C PRO A 676 -20.01 -7.70 -10.19
N GLU A 677 -19.16 -7.08 -11.01
CA GLU A 677 -17.76 -6.82 -10.69
C GLU A 677 -17.62 -5.90 -9.46
N THR A 678 -16.72 -6.26 -8.58
CA THR A 678 -16.40 -5.49 -7.37
C THR A 678 -14.96 -4.99 -7.47
N LEU A 679 -14.74 -3.69 -7.25
CA LEU A 679 -13.42 -3.05 -7.30
C LEU A 679 -12.60 -3.39 -6.06
N ILE A 680 -11.33 -3.77 -6.25
CA ILE A 680 -10.34 -3.96 -5.18
C ILE A 680 -9.60 -2.62 -4.99
N ARG A 681 -9.74 -1.96 -3.81
CA ARG A 681 -9.31 -0.57 -3.64
C ARG A 681 -8.11 -0.34 -2.72
N VAL A 682 -8.02 -1.04 -1.61
CA VAL A 682 -7.19 -0.58 -0.47
C VAL A 682 -6.06 -1.53 -0.12
N HIS A 683 -6.23 -2.83 -0.32
CA HIS A 683 -5.29 -3.86 0.12
C HIS A 683 -4.97 -4.85 -0.97
N SER A 684 -3.86 -5.56 -0.82
CA SER A 684 -3.49 -6.70 -1.67
C SER A 684 -4.33 -7.95 -1.42
N TYR A 685 -5.35 -7.88 -0.56
CA TYR A 685 -6.22 -9.01 -0.28
C TYR A 685 -7.70 -8.68 -0.49
N ILE A 686 -8.48 -9.72 -0.79
CA ILE A 686 -9.94 -9.67 -0.79
C ILE A 686 -10.49 -10.64 0.24
N GLN A 687 -11.57 -10.25 0.89
CA GLN A 687 -12.36 -11.15 1.73
C GLN A 687 -13.60 -11.57 0.95
N LEU A 688 -13.72 -12.88 0.72
CA LEU A 688 -14.84 -13.42 -0.01
C LEU A 688 -16.10 -13.50 0.89
N PRO A 689 -17.29 -13.36 0.33
CA PRO A 689 -18.53 -13.65 1.04
C PRO A 689 -18.57 -15.14 1.41
N HIS A 690 -19.53 -15.52 2.25
CA HIS A 690 -19.74 -16.94 2.56
C HIS A 690 -20.09 -17.71 1.28
N LEU A 691 -19.25 -18.69 0.92
CA LEU A 691 -19.42 -19.55 -0.24
C LEU A 691 -20.16 -20.83 0.17
N SER A 692 -21.13 -21.25 -0.62
CA SER A 692 -21.84 -22.51 -0.43
C SER A 692 -20.99 -23.70 -0.85
N LYS A 693 -21.44 -24.93 -0.53
CA LYS A 693 -20.82 -26.15 -1.05
C LYS A 693 -20.84 -26.17 -2.58
N GLY A 694 -19.70 -26.44 -3.19
CA GLY A 694 -19.55 -26.55 -4.65
C GLY A 694 -18.32 -25.82 -5.16
N VAL A 695 -18.23 -25.71 -6.48
CA VAL A 695 -17.16 -24.98 -7.16
C VAL A 695 -17.68 -23.57 -7.47
N HIS A 696 -16.93 -22.57 -7.06
CA HIS A 696 -17.19 -21.16 -7.30
C HIS A 696 -16.06 -20.59 -8.14
N ARG A 697 -16.40 -20.02 -9.29
CA ARG A 697 -15.43 -19.37 -10.18
C ARG A 697 -15.25 -17.91 -9.78
N ILE A 698 -14.01 -17.53 -9.53
CA ILE A 698 -13.62 -16.14 -9.27
C ILE A 698 -12.80 -15.65 -10.47
N SER A 699 -13.31 -14.61 -11.12
CA SER A 699 -12.65 -13.97 -12.25
C SER A 699 -12.10 -12.61 -11.81
N PHE A 700 -10.85 -12.36 -12.11
CA PHE A 700 -10.19 -11.07 -11.91
C PHE A 700 -10.02 -10.38 -13.25
N THR A 701 -10.46 -9.13 -13.33
CA THR A 701 -10.41 -8.31 -14.54
C THR A 701 -9.70 -6.99 -14.27
N ASP A 702 -9.08 -6.45 -15.30
CA ASP A 702 -8.59 -5.07 -15.25
C ASP A 702 -9.73 -4.09 -15.62
N ASN A 703 -9.44 -2.81 -15.56
CA ASN A 703 -10.40 -1.76 -15.90
C ASN A 703 -10.79 -1.70 -17.39
N SER A 704 -10.15 -2.48 -18.27
CA SER A 704 -10.54 -2.63 -19.67
C SER A 704 -11.46 -3.84 -19.88
N GLY A 705 -11.77 -4.60 -18.82
CA GLY A 705 -12.48 -5.86 -18.89
C GLY A 705 -11.63 -7.05 -19.37
N LYS A 706 -10.29 -6.86 -19.49
CA LYS A 706 -9.38 -7.97 -19.80
C LYS A 706 -9.27 -8.88 -18.57
N VAL A 707 -9.52 -10.16 -18.75
CA VAL A 707 -9.33 -11.17 -17.70
C VAL A 707 -7.82 -11.27 -17.38
N LEU A 708 -7.48 -11.05 -16.13
CA LEU A 708 -6.12 -11.20 -15.58
C LEU A 708 -5.89 -12.64 -15.12
N MET A 709 -6.87 -13.22 -14.45
CA MET A 709 -6.82 -14.58 -13.93
C MET A 709 -8.23 -15.08 -13.63
N ASP A 710 -8.46 -16.37 -13.85
CA ASP A 710 -9.60 -17.12 -13.35
C ASP A 710 -9.09 -18.17 -12.35
N THR A 711 -9.81 -18.36 -11.27
CA THR A 711 -9.55 -19.40 -10.29
C THR A 711 -10.86 -20.04 -9.82
N ASP A 712 -10.84 -21.32 -9.59
CA ASP A 712 -11.98 -22.03 -9.03
C ASP A 712 -11.71 -22.35 -7.55
N ILE A 713 -12.66 -22.00 -6.68
CA ILE A 713 -12.63 -22.37 -5.26
C ILE A 713 -13.68 -23.44 -5.02
N GLU A 714 -13.25 -24.64 -4.65
CA GLU A 714 -14.13 -25.75 -4.33
C GLU A 714 -14.32 -25.86 -2.81
N ILE A 715 -15.55 -25.65 -2.33
CA ILE A 715 -15.93 -25.91 -0.95
C ILE A 715 -16.42 -27.36 -0.85
N LEU A 716 -15.66 -28.18 -0.16
CA LEU A 716 -15.99 -29.59 0.02
C LEU A 716 -17.29 -29.78 0.82
N GLY A 717 -18.03 -30.82 0.52
CA GLY A 717 -19.20 -31.19 1.29
C GLY A 717 -18.82 -31.88 2.59
N HIS A 718 -19.70 -31.78 3.61
CA HIS A 718 -19.52 -32.57 4.81
C HIS A 718 -19.41 -34.06 4.46
N TRP A 719 -18.44 -34.76 5.04
CA TRP A 719 -18.15 -36.16 4.74
C TRP A 719 -19.37 -37.09 4.88
N THR A 720 -20.32 -36.72 5.78
CA THR A 720 -21.57 -37.47 5.94
C THR A 720 -22.51 -37.39 4.74
N ASN A 721 -22.33 -36.40 3.83
CA ASN A 721 -23.11 -36.22 2.61
C ASN A 721 -22.46 -36.89 1.38
N SER A 722 -21.38 -37.64 1.59
CA SER A 722 -20.71 -38.40 0.52
C SER A 722 -21.43 -39.75 0.27
N TRP A 723 -21.48 -40.17 -0.98
CA TRP A 723 -22.12 -41.42 -1.37
C TRP A 723 -21.56 -42.67 -0.64
N TRP A 724 -20.23 -42.65 -0.35
CA TRP A 724 -19.61 -43.76 0.37
C TRP A 724 -20.03 -43.83 1.86
N PHE A 725 -20.32 -42.66 2.49
CA PHE A 725 -20.87 -42.64 3.85
C PHE A 725 -22.27 -43.28 3.89
N PHE A 726 -23.14 -42.93 2.93
CA PHE A 726 -24.44 -43.60 2.81
C PHE A 726 -24.28 -45.09 2.56
N LEU A 727 -23.32 -45.51 1.72
CA LEU A 727 -22.97 -46.91 1.49
C LEU A 727 -22.45 -47.60 2.78
N ALA A 728 -21.60 -46.90 3.55
CA ALA A 728 -21.11 -47.41 4.83
C ALA A 728 -22.25 -47.58 5.84
N VAL A 729 -23.14 -46.59 5.95
CA VAL A 729 -24.33 -46.64 6.80
C VAL A 729 -25.27 -47.77 6.34
N LEU A 730 -25.49 -47.91 5.03
CA LEU A 730 -26.32 -48.96 4.47
C LEU A 730 -25.68 -50.34 4.71
N SER A 731 -24.37 -50.46 4.57
CA SER A 731 -23.62 -51.70 4.88
C SER A 731 -23.66 -52.05 6.36
N ALA A 732 -23.54 -51.00 7.23
CA ALA A 732 -23.66 -51.17 8.68
C ALA A 732 -25.09 -51.64 9.08
N LEU A 733 -26.13 -51.04 8.43
CA LEU A 733 -27.52 -51.47 8.61
C LEU A 733 -27.77 -52.88 8.11
N ALA A 734 -27.24 -53.22 6.92
CA ALA A 734 -27.32 -54.58 6.39
C ALA A 734 -26.60 -55.62 7.29
N GLY A 735 -25.39 -55.21 7.80
CA GLY A 735 -24.65 -55.99 8.79
C GLY A 735 -25.44 -56.18 10.08
N LEU A 736 -26.08 -55.10 10.57
CA LEU A 736 -26.92 -55.14 11.78
C LEU A 736 -28.14 -56.08 11.56
N ILE A 737 -28.81 -55.95 10.40
CA ILE A 737 -29.92 -56.85 10.04
C ILE A 737 -29.45 -58.29 9.95
N TYR A 738 -28.28 -58.55 9.35
CA TYR A 738 -27.68 -59.86 9.28
C TYR A 738 -27.35 -60.42 10.67
N VAL A 739 -26.77 -59.58 11.56
CA VAL A 739 -26.49 -59.98 12.93
C VAL A 739 -27.77 -60.23 13.72
N ILE A 740 -28.82 -59.41 13.49
CA ILE A 740 -30.13 -59.63 14.12
C ILE A 740 -30.74 -60.95 13.60
N ASP A 741 -30.66 -61.21 12.27
CA ASP A 741 -31.13 -62.49 11.70
C ASP A 741 -30.38 -63.71 12.26
N LEU A 742 -29.03 -63.61 12.41
CA LEU A 742 -28.22 -64.62 13.05
C LEU A 742 -28.61 -64.87 14.53
N ILE A 743 -28.85 -63.72 15.25
CA ILE A 743 -29.28 -63.79 16.67
C ILE A 743 -30.67 -64.40 16.76
N LEU A 744 -31.58 -64.01 15.83
CA LEU A 744 -32.92 -64.59 15.75
C LEU A 744 -32.88 -66.07 15.38
N LYS A 745 -32.07 -66.49 14.41
CA LYS A 745 -31.83 -67.91 14.08
C LYS A 745 -31.19 -68.70 15.23
N ARG A 746 -30.20 -68.12 15.93
CA ARG A 746 -29.65 -68.74 17.11
C ARG A 746 -30.60 -68.76 18.28
N ARG A 747 -31.45 -67.72 18.46
CA ARG A 747 -32.53 -67.77 19.48
C ARG A 747 -33.62 -68.78 19.13
N SER A 748 -34.02 -68.88 17.87
CA SER A 748 -35.00 -69.90 17.46
C SER A 748 -34.48 -71.32 17.74
N LEU A 749 -33.20 -71.57 17.46
CA LEU A 749 -32.56 -72.87 17.76
C LEU A 749 -32.29 -73.10 19.28
N ALA A 750 -32.09 -71.99 20.04
CA ALA A 750 -31.92 -72.07 21.50
C ALA A 750 -33.26 -72.10 22.24
N LEU A 751 -34.33 -71.51 21.66
CA LEU A 751 -35.69 -71.60 22.22
C LEU A 751 -36.29 -72.98 22.14
N GLU A 752 -35.98 -73.75 21.08
CA GLU A 752 -36.40 -75.18 21.01
C GLU A 752 -35.70 -76.05 22.10
N LYS A 753 -34.51 -75.66 22.57
CA LYS A 753 -33.79 -76.35 23.60
C LYS A 753 -34.07 -75.93 25.04
N LYS A 754 -34.44 -74.66 25.26
CA LYS A 754 -34.61 -73.99 26.57
C LYS A 754 -36.03 -73.97 27.14
N TYR A 755 -37.03 -74.35 26.38
CA TYR A 755 -38.43 -74.31 26.80
C TYR A 755 -38.79 -75.36 27.86
N LYS A 756 -37.82 -76.19 28.27
CA LYS A 756 -38.03 -77.23 29.28
C LYS A 756 -37.36 -77.05 30.63
N GLU A 757 -36.43 -76.15 30.85
CA GLU A 757 -35.66 -76.15 32.07
C GLU A 757 -35.51 -74.86 32.90
N GLU A 758 -35.94 -73.68 32.44
CA GLU A 758 -35.65 -72.40 33.15
C GLU A 758 -36.81 -71.40 33.16
N GLN A 759 -37.92 -71.75 33.73
CA GLN A 759 -39.00 -70.76 33.95
C GLN A 759 -38.93 -70.07 35.35
N ASP A 760 -38.12 -70.52 36.26
CA ASP A 760 -38.19 -70.06 37.64
C ASP A 760 -36.96 -69.19 38.13
N GLU A 761 -35.84 -69.16 37.47
CA GLU A 761 -34.64 -68.36 37.97
C GLU A 761 -34.37 -67.01 37.27
N PHE A 762 -35.08 -66.70 36.15
CA PHE A 762 -34.69 -65.59 35.35
C PHE A 762 -35.35 -64.25 35.74
N MET A 763 -36.41 -64.23 36.47
CA MET A 763 -37.18 -63.02 36.77
C MET A 763 -36.56 -62.12 37.85
N GLU A 764 -35.68 -62.63 38.63
CA GLU A 764 -35.15 -61.88 39.79
C GLU A 764 -33.83 -61.14 39.52
N ARG A 765 -33.03 -61.56 38.52
CA ARG A 765 -31.75 -60.95 38.22
C ARG A 765 -31.84 -59.77 37.25
N GLU A 766 -32.82 -59.71 36.39
CA GLU A 766 -32.97 -58.59 35.44
C GLU A 766 -33.46 -57.30 36.07
N ARG A 767 -34.17 -57.39 37.15
CA ARG A 767 -34.71 -56.18 37.82
C ARG A 767 -33.63 -55.27 38.40
N ILE A 768 -32.58 -55.91 38.93
CA ILE A 768 -31.47 -55.13 39.58
C ILE A 768 -30.52 -54.50 38.57
N LYS A 769 -30.33 -55.07 37.40
CA LYS A 769 -29.41 -54.55 36.41
C LYS A 769 -29.99 -53.35 35.65
N TYR A 770 -31.30 -53.39 35.39
CA TYR A 770 -32.02 -52.33 34.73
C TYR A 770 -32.12 -51.03 35.56
N GLU A 771 -32.23 -51.14 36.88
CA GLU A 771 -32.27 -49.97 37.77
C GLU A 771 -30.90 -49.22 37.83
N ASN A 772 -29.81 -49.96 37.76
CA ASN A 772 -28.47 -49.33 37.84
C ASN A 772 -28.03 -48.62 36.53
N GLU A 773 -28.41 -49.17 35.35
CA GLU A 773 -28.11 -48.51 34.08
C GLU A 773 -28.95 -47.23 33.87
N LYS A 774 -30.21 -47.27 34.30
CA LYS A 774 -31.09 -46.14 34.27
C LYS A 774 -30.62 -44.99 35.16
N LEU A 775 -30.12 -45.32 36.35
CA LEU A 775 -29.59 -44.34 37.31
C LEU A 775 -28.33 -43.65 36.77
N THR A 776 -27.49 -44.37 36.05
CA THR A 776 -26.24 -43.83 35.49
C THR A 776 -26.50 -42.92 34.28
N MET A 777 -27.51 -43.23 33.45
CA MET A 777 -27.94 -42.34 32.37
C MET A 777 -28.59 -41.05 32.88
N GLU A 778 -29.47 -41.17 33.90
CA GLU A 778 -30.11 -40.02 34.52
C GLU A 778 -29.09 -39.05 35.15
N LEU A 779 -28.01 -39.56 35.75
CA LEU A 779 -26.92 -38.77 36.31
C LEU A 779 -26.13 -38.02 35.25
N ARG A 780 -25.86 -38.66 34.09
CA ARG A 780 -25.17 -37.99 32.93
C ARG A 780 -26.04 -36.90 32.32
N GLU A 781 -27.32 -37.13 32.15
CA GLU A 781 -28.25 -36.13 31.64
C GLU A 781 -28.39 -34.94 32.59
N LYS A 782 -28.47 -35.19 33.89
CA LYS A 782 -28.54 -34.17 34.92
C LYS A 782 -27.26 -33.34 35.02
N ASN A 783 -26.09 -33.96 34.85
CA ASN A 783 -24.81 -33.24 34.82
C ASN A 783 -24.63 -32.37 33.58
N ALA A 784 -25.09 -32.83 32.40
CA ALA A 784 -25.08 -32.04 31.18
C ALA A 784 -26.00 -30.79 31.31
N LYS A 785 -27.13 -30.95 31.97
CA LYS A 785 -28.09 -29.87 32.22
C LYS A 785 -27.56 -28.84 33.21
N LEU A 786 -26.81 -29.27 34.23
CA LEU A 786 -26.09 -28.38 35.17
C LEU A 786 -24.99 -27.59 34.49
N SER A 787 -24.20 -28.23 33.62
CA SER A 787 -23.16 -27.54 32.85
C SER A 787 -23.74 -26.47 31.90
N ALA A 788 -24.84 -26.80 31.23
CA ALA A 788 -25.54 -25.86 30.34
C ALA A 788 -26.14 -24.65 31.09
N MET A 789 -26.65 -24.88 32.31
CA MET A 789 -27.15 -23.79 33.15
C MET A 789 -26.04 -22.86 33.63
N ALA A 790 -24.88 -23.38 33.99
CA ALA A 790 -23.72 -22.59 34.40
C ALA A 790 -23.16 -21.73 33.25
N ILE A 791 -23.11 -22.27 32.05
CA ILE A 791 -22.64 -21.56 30.84
C ILE A 791 -23.60 -20.44 30.45
N ASN A 792 -24.91 -20.70 30.46
CA ASN A 792 -25.94 -19.73 30.11
C ASN A 792 -25.91 -18.52 31.04
N ASP A 793 -25.72 -18.74 32.34
CA ASP A 793 -25.62 -17.68 33.36
C ASP A 793 -24.43 -16.74 33.10
N THR A 794 -23.29 -17.31 32.71
CA THR A 794 -22.07 -16.55 32.40
C THR A 794 -22.26 -15.71 31.16
N THR A 795 -22.91 -16.24 30.12
CA THR A 795 -23.16 -15.55 28.87
C THR A 795 -24.09 -14.35 29.06
N VAL A 796 -25.19 -14.54 29.78
CA VAL A 796 -26.16 -13.46 30.07
C VAL A 796 -25.52 -12.36 30.91
N ASN A 797 -24.75 -12.71 31.93
CA ASN A 797 -24.07 -11.74 32.78
C ASN A 797 -22.99 -10.93 32.03
N ASN A 798 -22.27 -11.55 31.08
CA ASN A 798 -21.32 -10.84 30.25
C ASN A 798 -22.01 -9.89 29.27
N MET A 799 -23.06 -10.31 28.58
CA MET A 799 -23.89 -9.45 27.73
C MET A 799 -24.45 -8.25 28.49
N LEU A 800 -24.95 -8.44 29.69
CA LEU A 800 -25.47 -7.35 30.52
C LEU A 800 -24.39 -6.36 30.94
N LYS A 801 -23.16 -6.82 31.20
CA LYS A 801 -22.03 -5.93 31.50
C LYS A 801 -21.61 -5.12 30.27
N GLU A 802 -21.57 -5.74 29.10
CA GLU A 802 -21.28 -5.02 27.83
C GLU A 802 -22.35 -3.96 27.55
N ILE A 803 -23.62 -4.29 27.76
CA ILE A 803 -24.72 -3.34 27.63
C ILE A 803 -24.60 -2.21 28.66
N GLU A 804 -24.26 -2.50 29.91
CA GLU A 804 -24.04 -1.48 30.94
C GLU A 804 -22.88 -0.56 30.58
N GLN A 805 -21.78 -1.12 30.05
CA GLN A 805 -20.62 -0.35 29.59
C GLN A 805 -20.98 0.54 28.40
N ALA A 806 -21.65 -0.01 27.40
CA ALA A 806 -22.12 0.74 26.24
C ALA A 806 -23.10 1.88 26.64
N ILE A 807 -23.95 1.63 27.60
CA ILE A 807 -24.85 2.65 28.14
C ILE A 807 -24.07 3.75 28.88
N ASN A 808 -23.07 3.38 29.68
CA ASN A 808 -22.25 4.35 30.41
C ASN A 808 -21.37 5.19 29.46
N GLU A 809 -20.88 4.60 28.36
CA GLU A 809 -20.14 5.32 27.31
C GLU A 809 -21.03 6.24 26.47
N ALA A 810 -22.28 5.82 26.20
CA ALA A 810 -23.23 6.61 25.43
C ALA A 810 -23.83 7.81 26.19
N ILE A 811 -23.76 7.81 27.53
CA ILE A 811 -24.41 8.82 28.37
C ILE A 811 -23.67 10.17 28.37
N GLY A 812 -22.40 10.31 27.86
CA GLY A 812 -21.76 11.62 27.81
C GLY A 812 -22.29 12.67 28.82
N ASP A 813 -21.95 13.91 28.68
CA ASP A 813 -22.40 14.97 29.65
C ASP A 813 -23.83 15.51 29.49
N SER A 814 -24.69 14.87 28.69
CA SER A 814 -26.05 15.39 28.45
C SER A 814 -27.05 14.89 29.50
N SER A 815 -27.67 15.86 30.20
CA SER A 815 -28.60 15.59 31.32
C SER A 815 -29.92 14.91 30.90
N GLU A 816 -30.34 15.04 29.65
CA GLU A 816 -31.58 14.43 29.11
C GLU A 816 -31.42 12.93 28.87
N ILE A 817 -30.28 12.51 28.36
CA ILE A 817 -29.98 11.09 28.14
C ILE A 817 -29.84 10.34 29.48
N LYS A 818 -29.23 10.97 30.48
CA LYS A 818 -29.15 10.42 31.84
C LYS A 818 -30.55 10.11 32.45
N THR A 819 -31.53 10.92 32.12
CA THR A 819 -32.88 10.75 32.69
C THR A 819 -33.68 9.66 31.96
N SER A 820 -33.56 9.58 30.66
CA SER A 820 -34.25 8.57 29.83
C SER A 820 -33.68 7.16 30.01
N MET A 821 -32.38 7.03 30.34
CA MET A 821 -31.71 5.73 30.53
C MET A 821 -31.78 5.19 31.96
N LYS A 822 -32.21 5.98 32.93
CA LYS A 822 -32.39 5.52 34.30
C LYS A 822 -33.23 4.24 34.48
N PRO A 823 -34.33 4.04 33.75
CA PRO A 823 -35.10 2.80 33.88
C PRO A 823 -34.31 1.57 33.40
N VAL A 824 -33.53 1.71 32.31
CA VAL A 824 -32.76 0.60 31.75
C VAL A 824 -31.63 0.21 32.70
N LYS A 825 -30.90 1.18 33.23
CA LYS A 825 -29.85 0.92 34.22
C LYS A 825 -30.42 0.27 35.49
N ARG A 826 -31.62 0.68 35.93
CA ARG A 826 -32.29 0.08 37.08
C ARG A 826 -32.68 -1.39 36.85
N ILE A 827 -33.02 -1.78 35.63
CA ILE A 827 -33.33 -3.16 35.26
C ILE A 827 -32.06 -4.01 35.31
N ILE A 828 -30.96 -3.50 34.78
CA ILE A 828 -29.66 -4.18 34.79
C ILE A 828 -29.14 -4.34 36.23
N ASP A 829 -29.20 -3.27 37.04
CA ASP A 829 -28.81 -3.28 38.44
C ASP A 829 -29.69 -4.22 39.27
N LYS A 830 -30.97 -4.35 38.91
CA LYS A 830 -31.94 -5.28 39.55
C LYS A 830 -31.53 -6.72 39.25
N HIS A 831 -31.17 -7.02 38.00
CA HIS A 831 -30.72 -8.37 37.58
C HIS A 831 -29.44 -8.80 38.32
N PHE A 832 -28.46 -7.89 38.45
CA PHE A 832 -27.24 -8.19 39.23
C PHE A 832 -27.47 -8.34 40.74
N ARG A 833 -28.47 -7.71 41.31
CA ARG A 833 -28.79 -7.82 42.72
C ARG A 833 -29.64 -9.05 43.08
N GLU A 834 -30.50 -9.45 42.16
CA GLU A 834 -31.37 -10.63 42.34
C GLU A 834 -30.65 -11.86 41.77
N ASN A 835 -29.68 -12.40 42.46
CA ASN A 835 -28.86 -13.58 42.08
C ASN A 835 -29.76 -14.86 41.91
N GLY A 836 -30.86 -14.75 41.17
CA GLY A 836 -31.86 -15.80 41.00
C GLY A 836 -31.35 -17.07 40.30
N SER A 837 -30.38 -16.91 39.41
CA SER A 837 -29.89 -18.07 38.63
C SER A 837 -28.96 -18.98 39.46
N TRP A 838 -28.10 -18.40 40.29
CA TRP A 838 -27.29 -19.23 41.19
C TRP A 838 -28.13 -19.97 42.23
N LYS A 839 -29.16 -19.41 42.77
CA LYS A 839 -30.10 -20.08 43.68
C LYS A 839 -30.79 -21.26 42.98
N ALA A 840 -31.18 -21.08 41.73
CA ALA A 840 -31.80 -22.16 40.95
C ALA A 840 -30.79 -23.28 40.66
N PHE A 841 -29.53 -22.93 40.31
CA PHE A 841 -28.43 -23.89 40.18
C PHE A 841 -28.16 -24.62 41.50
N GLU A 842 -28.04 -23.90 42.59
CA GLU A 842 -27.77 -24.45 43.92
C GLU A 842 -28.86 -25.43 44.36
N LEU A 843 -30.12 -25.09 44.09
CA LEU A 843 -31.23 -25.96 44.43
C LEU A 843 -31.24 -27.24 43.60
N TYR A 844 -31.03 -27.08 42.28
CA TYR A 844 -30.98 -28.22 41.37
C TYR A 844 -29.74 -29.10 41.61
N PHE A 845 -28.59 -28.47 41.87
CA PHE A 845 -27.34 -29.15 42.21
C PHE A 845 -27.46 -29.96 43.48
N ASN A 846 -28.05 -29.38 44.55
CA ASN A 846 -28.31 -30.10 45.79
C ASN A 846 -29.28 -31.28 45.57
N GLY A 847 -30.23 -31.16 44.66
CA GLY A 847 -31.14 -32.24 44.31
C GLY A 847 -30.46 -33.38 43.55
N VAL A 848 -29.41 -33.07 42.73
CA VAL A 848 -28.66 -34.08 41.96
C VAL A 848 -27.59 -34.78 42.82
N TYR A 849 -26.95 -34.03 43.73
CA TYR A 849 -25.85 -34.50 44.54
C TYR A 849 -26.21 -34.62 46.02
N ASP A 850 -27.48 -34.97 46.29
CA ASP A 850 -28.01 -35.30 47.60
C ASP A 850 -27.66 -34.30 48.72
N GLY A 851 -27.91 -33.02 48.48
CA GLY A 851 -27.64 -31.95 49.46
C GLY A 851 -26.15 -31.63 49.66
N PHE A 852 -25.31 -31.86 48.69
CA PHE A 852 -23.85 -31.63 48.75
C PHE A 852 -23.49 -30.25 49.25
N ILE A 853 -24.13 -29.19 48.75
CA ILE A 853 -23.82 -27.81 49.15
C ILE A 853 -24.19 -27.56 50.60
N ASP A 854 -25.24 -28.16 51.08
CA ASP A 854 -25.67 -28.04 52.48
C ASP A 854 -24.70 -28.77 53.41
N ARG A 855 -24.28 -29.99 53.05
CA ARG A 855 -23.22 -30.73 53.78
C ARG A 855 -21.89 -29.99 53.73
N LEU A 856 -21.53 -29.38 52.59
CA LEU A 856 -20.30 -28.60 52.45
C LEU A 856 -20.32 -27.37 53.36
N LYS A 857 -21.43 -26.64 53.42
CA LYS A 857 -21.64 -25.48 54.30
C LYS A 857 -21.63 -25.89 55.80
N GLN A 858 -22.19 -27.01 56.13
CA GLN A 858 -22.18 -27.53 57.47
C GLN A 858 -20.79 -27.95 57.93
N LYS A 859 -20.05 -28.61 57.05
CA LYS A 859 -18.71 -29.10 57.35
C LYS A 859 -17.64 -28.01 57.36
N TYR A 860 -17.83 -26.98 56.50
CA TYR A 860 -16.91 -25.85 56.33
C TYR A 860 -17.67 -24.52 56.33
N PRO A 861 -18.16 -24.03 57.51
CA PRO A 861 -19.04 -22.84 57.55
C PRO A 861 -18.42 -21.54 57.13
N HIS A 862 -17.09 -21.48 57.03
CA HIS A 862 -16.33 -20.27 56.68
C HIS A 862 -16.03 -20.13 55.18
N LEU A 863 -16.49 -21.06 54.36
CA LEU A 863 -16.31 -20.95 52.90
C LEU A 863 -17.19 -19.86 52.32
N THR A 864 -16.59 -19.05 51.48
CA THR A 864 -17.33 -17.99 50.79
C THR A 864 -18.24 -18.58 49.70
N GLN A 865 -19.17 -17.79 49.20
CA GLN A 865 -20.07 -18.23 48.13
C GLN A 865 -19.28 -18.59 46.83
N ASN A 866 -18.16 -17.93 46.58
CA ASN A 866 -17.26 -18.28 45.46
C ASN A 866 -16.52 -19.61 45.73
N ASP A 867 -16.13 -19.89 46.94
CA ASP A 867 -15.52 -21.16 47.30
C ASP A 867 -16.53 -22.31 47.10
N ILE A 868 -17.78 -22.10 47.42
CA ILE A 868 -18.87 -23.08 47.24
C ILE A 868 -19.10 -23.34 45.74
N LYS A 869 -19.09 -22.28 44.90
CA LYS A 869 -19.17 -22.43 43.45
C LYS A 869 -18.03 -23.31 42.91
N ILE A 870 -16.80 -23.01 43.33
CA ILE A 870 -15.63 -23.79 42.92
C ILE A 870 -15.75 -25.26 43.37
N CYS A 871 -16.19 -25.51 44.60
CA CYS A 871 -16.44 -26.85 45.08
C CYS A 871 -17.50 -27.59 44.25
N SER A 872 -18.58 -26.92 43.87
CA SER A 872 -19.64 -27.48 43.04
C SER A 872 -19.11 -27.87 41.66
N TYR A 873 -18.32 -26.99 41.01
CA TYR A 873 -17.70 -27.29 39.71
C TYR A 873 -16.65 -28.42 39.78
N ILE A 874 -15.88 -28.49 40.87
CA ILE A 874 -14.96 -29.61 41.08
C ILE A 874 -15.74 -30.90 41.28
N ARG A 875 -16.87 -30.86 41.96
CA ARG A 875 -17.74 -32.05 42.15
C ARG A 875 -18.30 -32.56 40.82
N MET A 876 -18.55 -31.65 39.87
CA MET A 876 -18.97 -32.00 38.50
C MET A 876 -17.80 -32.54 37.65
N GLY A 877 -16.58 -32.56 38.12
CA GLY A 877 -15.40 -33.05 37.42
C GLY A 877 -14.74 -32.00 36.50
N MET A 878 -15.04 -30.73 36.68
CA MET A 878 -14.52 -29.67 35.79
C MET A 878 -13.05 -29.34 36.06
N SER A 879 -12.31 -29.14 34.99
CA SER A 879 -10.92 -28.71 35.01
C SER A 879 -10.76 -27.25 35.45
N SER A 880 -9.56 -26.83 35.82
CA SER A 880 -9.28 -25.45 36.19
C SER A 880 -9.50 -24.46 35.01
N LYS A 881 -9.36 -24.91 33.77
CA LYS A 881 -9.65 -24.09 32.58
C LYS A 881 -11.15 -23.86 32.41
N GLU A 882 -11.94 -24.90 32.58
CA GLU A 882 -13.40 -24.83 32.51
C GLU A 882 -13.97 -23.99 33.67
N ILE A 883 -13.45 -24.13 34.86
CA ILE A 883 -13.81 -23.31 36.04
C ILE A 883 -13.45 -21.83 35.77
N ALA A 884 -12.27 -21.54 35.21
CA ALA A 884 -11.85 -20.19 34.86
C ALA A 884 -12.80 -19.56 33.82
N SER A 885 -13.18 -20.30 32.80
CA SER A 885 -14.16 -19.88 31.79
C SER A 885 -15.53 -19.61 32.40
N LEU A 886 -16.06 -20.48 33.25
CA LEU A 886 -17.36 -20.32 33.89
C LEU A 886 -17.40 -19.20 34.93
N MET A 887 -16.30 -18.86 35.53
CA MET A 887 -16.20 -17.78 36.52
C MET A 887 -15.71 -16.48 35.90
N ASN A 888 -15.43 -16.47 34.63
CA ASN A 888 -14.87 -15.33 33.85
C ASN A 888 -13.63 -14.73 34.53
N ILE A 889 -12.67 -15.56 34.83
CA ILE A 889 -11.38 -15.20 35.45
C ILE A 889 -10.23 -15.83 34.67
N GLU A 890 -9.05 -15.30 34.83
CA GLU A 890 -7.81 -15.89 34.30
C GLU A 890 -7.59 -17.29 34.88
N VAL A 891 -7.04 -18.21 34.10
CA VAL A 891 -6.75 -19.59 34.52
C VAL A 891 -5.85 -19.63 35.75
N ILE A 892 -4.88 -18.72 35.80
CA ILE A 892 -3.98 -18.55 36.97
C ILE A 892 -4.77 -18.13 38.20
N SER A 893 -5.78 -17.29 38.05
CA SER A 893 -6.67 -16.84 39.12
C SER A 893 -7.55 -17.98 39.61
N ALA A 894 -8.04 -18.87 38.75
CA ALA A 894 -8.78 -20.06 39.14
C ALA A 894 -7.89 -21.09 39.87
N GLN A 895 -6.66 -21.25 39.43
CA GLN A 895 -5.66 -22.09 40.14
C GLN A 895 -5.33 -21.54 41.55
N SER A 896 -5.13 -20.21 41.62
CA SER A 896 -4.90 -19.53 42.90
C SER A 896 -6.10 -19.62 43.85
N ALA A 897 -7.32 -19.56 43.28
CA ALA A 897 -8.56 -19.76 44.06
C ALA A 897 -8.67 -21.22 44.59
N ARG A 898 -8.35 -22.22 43.80
CA ARG A 898 -8.29 -23.65 44.23
C ARG A 898 -7.23 -23.85 45.30
N TYR A 899 -6.08 -23.19 45.20
CA TYR A 899 -5.04 -23.22 46.22
C TYR A 899 -5.52 -22.60 47.55
N ARG A 900 -6.18 -21.42 47.51
CA ARG A 900 -6.78 -20.79 48.68
C ARG A 900 -7.89 -21.65 49.28
N LEU A 901 -8.71 -22.28 48.44
CA LEU A 901 -9.75 -23.18 48.85
C LEU A 901 -9.19 -24.37 49.64
N ARG A 902 -8.08 -24.98 49.18
CA ARG A 902 -7.35 -26.00 49.90
C ARG A 902 -6.96 -25.54 51.31
N LYS A 903 -6.37 -24.35 51.39
CA LYS A 903 -5.96 -23.76 52.67
C LYS A 903 -7.14 -23.49 53.59
N ASN A 904 -8.25 -22.95 53.00
CA ASN A 904 -9.47 -22.69 53.77
C ASN A 904 -10.15 -23.99 54.28
N MET A 905 -10.00 -25.08 53.57
CA MET A 905 -10.49 -26.41 53.98
C MET A 905 -9.52 -27.16 54.91
N GLY A 906 -8.36 -26.58 55.20
CA GLY A 906 -7.36 -27.19 56.13
C GLY A 906 -6.64 -28.41 55.53
N LEU A 907 -6.51 -28.53 54.21
CA LEU A 907 -5.94 -29.67 53.50
C LEU A 907 -4.42 -29.54 53.35
N SER A 908 -3.71 -30.64 53.57
CA SER A 908 -2.25 -30.73 53.36
C SER A 908 -1.89 -30.72 51.86
N GLN A 909 -0.59 -30.60 51.54
CA GLN A 909 -0.13 -30.65 50.12
C GLN A 909 -0.37 -32.01 49.43
N GLU A 910 -0.44 -33.10 50.22
CA GLU A 910 -0.61 -34.46 49.70
C GLU A 910 -2.08 -34.84 49.47
N ASP A 911 -3.03 -34.09 50.04
CA ASP A 911 -4.46 -34.36 49.87
C ASP A 911 -4.97 -34.01 48.50
N SER A 912 -5.72 -34.85 47.82
CA SER A 912 -6.41 -34.51 46.59
C SER A 912 -7.69 -33.74 46.90
N LEU A 913 -7.71 -32.43 46.53
CA LEU A 913 -8.90 -31.57 46.69
C LEU A 913 -10.14 -32.18 46.01
N SER A 914 -9.97 -32.77 44.83
CA SER A 914 -11.06 -33.40 44.09
C SER A 914 -11.63 -34.60 44.78
N ASP A 915 -10.75 -35.44 45.35
CA ASP A 915 -11.19 -36.67 46.06
C ASP A 915 -11.91 -36.36 47.38
N ILE A 916 -11.46 -35.31 48.07
CA ILE A 916 -12.11 -34.89 49.31
C ILE A 916 -13.48 -34.26 49.01
N ILE A 917 -13.57 -33.44 47.98
CA ILE A 917 -14.85 -32.86 47.53
C ILE A 917 -15.78 -33.96 47.02
N SER A 918 -15.27 -35.03 46.40
CA SER A 918 -16.09 -36.14 45.93
C SER A 918 -16.67 -36.99 47.08
N LYS A 919 -16.05 -36.98 48.28
CA LYS A 919 -16.50 -37.71 49.47
C LYS A 919 -17.46 -36.93 50.36
N ILE A 920 -17.64 -35.64 50.11
CA ILE A 920 -18.64 -34.78 50.76
C ILE A 920 -19.98 -34.95 50.04
#